data_6766c3d953f707b286e315fe489caf6b
#
_entry.id   6766c3d953f707b286e315fe489caf6b
#
_cell.length_a   1.000
_cell.length_b   1.000
_cell.length_c   1.000
_cell.angle_alpha   90.00
_cell.angle_beta   90.00
_cell.angle_gamma   90.00
#
_symmetry.space_group_name_H-M   'P 1'
#
loop_
_entity.id
_entity.type
_entity.pdbx_description
1 polymer ?
#
loop_
_entity_poly.entity_id
_entity_poly.type
_entity_poly.pdbx_seq_one_letter_code
_entity_poly.pdbx_strand_id
1 'polypeptide(L)'
;MKKLKHSMKPKTSSNDKNQKTKIQKQEIRPSTVNTLAYQGLFQNGLMQVSPSYFSQTYLLGDVNYQTVGLDDKGAIVEKYSDLINSLDDKTNFQLTIFNQKVNLEKFRKSILYPLQEDGFDAYRDELNRMMDANLEAGENNFSAVKFLSFGKSDQTPKLAFRSLSQIGEYFKSGFSEIDVSLGLLGGEERVNVLADMLRGENHSPFSYKDLTLSGQSTKHFIAPTYLSFKHKNHIELDDRLLQIVYVRDYGMELGDKFIRDLMQSDLEVMISLHAKGSTKSETMTKLRTKKTLMESQKIGEQQKMARTGIYLEKVGHVLENNIDEAEALLQTMTQTGDKLFDTVFLIGVLADTEDQLKQSLDIIKQVAGSNDMIIDNLTYMQEAAFNSLLPFGKNYLEGISRSLLTSNIAVNAPWTSVDIQDKGGKFYGINQISSNIISIDRGKLNTPSGLILGTSGAGKGMATKHEIISTKLKEADCDTEIIIVDPENEYSIIGQAFGGESIDIAPDSTTFLNVLDLSDENMDEDPVKVKSEFLLSWIGKLLDRKMDGREKSLIDRVTRLTYKHFDTPSLVEWVFVLAQQPEQEAKDLALDMELYVEGSLDIFSHRTNIKTDSHFLIYNVKKLGDELKQIALMVIFDQIWNRVVKNQKLGKKTWIYFDEMQLLLLDKYASDFFFKLWSRVRKYGAIPTGITQNVETLLLDANGRRIIANSEFMILLKQAKSDREELVHMLGLSKELEKYLVNPEKGAGLIKAGSTVVPFKNKIPQHTKLFDIMSTDPEKMRT
;
A
#
# COMPACT_ATOMS: atom_id res chain seq x y z
N MET A 1 52.48 40.64 -67.14
CA MET A 1 52.80 42.04 -67.58
C MET A 1 52.00 42.99 -66.71
N LYS A 2 52.77 43.89 -66.08
CA LYS A 2 52.48 45.24 -65.64
C LYS A 2 51.14 45.58 -65.00
N LYS A 3 51.16 45.80 -63.68
CA LYS A 3 51.20 47.11 -62.98
C LYS A 3 49.93 47.98 -63.20
N LEU A 4 49.16 48.28 -62.14
CA LEU A 4 49.21 49.66 -61.62
C LEU A 4 48.48 49.69 -60.24
N LYS A 5 49.24 50.21 -59.27
CA LYS A 5 48.79 50.63 -57.94
C LYS A 5 47.95 51.95 -58.12
N HIS A 6 46.87 52.08 -57.40
CA HIS A 6 46.47 53.38 -56.90
C HIS A 6 45.81 53.25 -55.52
N SER A 7 46.45 53.90 -54.59
CA SER A 7 46.06 54.12 -53.21
C SER A 7 44.91 55.12 -53.17
N MET A 8 43.83 54.79 -52.44
CA MET A 8 42.96 55.78 -51.83
C MET A 8 42.62 55.39 -50.39
N LYS A 9 43.02 56.23 -49.47
CA LYS A 9 42.69 56.20 -48.06
C LYS A 9 41.18 56.48 -47.93
N PRO A 10 40.44 55.72 -47.12
CA PRO A 10 39.08 56.18 -46.77
C PRO A 10 39.13 57.19 -45.62
N LYS A 11 38.41 58.25 -45.81
CA LYS A 11 38.12 59.30 -44.83
C LYS A 11 37.38 58.69 -43.64
N THR A 12 37.88 58.88 -42.44
CA THR A 12 37.16 58.69 -41.19
C THR A 12 35.98 59.67 -41.13
N SER A 13 34.74 59.12 -41.15
CA SER A 13 33.57 59.86 -40.66
C SER A 13 33.12 59.16 -39.37
N SER A 14 33.43 59.82 -38.28
CA SER A 14 32.83 59.61 -36.97
C SER A 14 31.35 59.86 -37.01
N ASN A 15 30.51 58.82 -36.96
CA ASN A 15 29.17 58.82 -36.41
C ASN A 15 28.57 57.40 -36.42
N ASP A 16 29.01 56.59 -35.45
CA ASP A 16 28.23 55.44 -35.01
C ASP A 16 28.12 55.51 -33.49
N LYS A 17 27.23 56.44 -33.08
CA LYS A 17 26.72 56.46 -31.72
C LYS A 17 25.65 55.40 -31.59
N ASN A 18 25.95 54.39 -30.79
CA ASN A 18 24.97 53.73 -29.89
C ASN A 18 23.61 53.42 -30.47
N GLN A 19 23.47 52.44 -31.33
CA GLN A 19 22.25 51.60 -31.32
C GLN A 19 22.46 50.48 -30.30
N LYS A 20 22.32 50.80 -28.99
CA LYS A 20 21.87 49.86 -28.00
C LYS A 20 20.48 49.44 -28.43
N THR A 21 20.34 48.25 -29.00
CA THR A 21 19.09 47.54 -29.18
C THR A 21 18.47 47.46 -27.78
N LYS A 22 17.54 48.37 -27.48
CA LYS A 22 16.60 48.19 -26.36
C LYS A 22 15.83 46.94 -26.70
N ILE A 23 16.21 45.80 -26.10
CA ILE A 23 15.33 44.68 -25.95
C ILE A 23 14.15 45.24 -25.17
N GLN A 24 13.06 45.58 -25.88
CA GLN A 24 11.79 45.88 -25.25
C GLN A 24 11.50 44.65 -24.37
N LYS A 25 11.57 44.84 -23.06
CA LYS A 25 10.91 43.94 -22.13
C LYS A 25 9.45 43.95 -22.57
N GLN A 26 9.01 42.90 -23.28
CA GLN A 26 7.60 42.64 -23.45
C GLN A 26 7.01 42.64 -22.04
N GLU A 27 6.18 43.60 -21.72
CA GLU A 27 5.37 43.58 -20.51
C GLU A 27 4.51 42.30 -20.60
N ILE A 28 4.88 41.31 -19.81
CA ILE A 28 4.13 40.07 -19.70
C ILE A 28 2.81 40.48 -19.05
N ARG A 29 1.70 40.42 -19.81
CA ARG A 29 0.39 40.68 -19.25
C ARG A 29 0.10 39.72 -18.10
N PRO A 30 -0.44 40.22 -16.98
CA PRO A 30 -0.82 39.36 -15.88
C PRO A 30 -1.86 38.34 -16.36
N SER A 31 -1.59 37.07 -16.16
CA SER A 31 -2.49 35.97 -16.47
C SER A 31 -2.25 34.82 -15.48
N THR A 32 -3.25 34.00 -15.25
CA THR A 32 -3.13 32.80 -14.35
C THR A 32 -1.98 31.90 -14.77
N VAL A 33 -1.75 31.72 -16.06
CA VAL A 33 -0.65 30.94 -16.64
C VAL A 33 0.72 31.55 -16.30
N ASN A 34 0.85 32.87 -16.34
CA ASN A 34 2.12 33.58 -16.09
C ASN A 34 2.47 33.66 -14.60
N THR A 35 1.50 33.46 -13.70
CA THR A 35 1.70 33.43 -12.25
C THR A 35 2.44 32.16 -11.81
N LEU A 36 2.31 31.05 -12.54
CA LEU A 36 3.05 29.84 -12.25
C LEU A 36 4.55 30.04 -12.53
N ALA A 37 5.36 30.01 -11.48
CA ALA A 37 6.77 30.40 -11.52
C ALA A 37 7.72 29.29 -12.04
N TYR A 38 7.42 28.73 -13.21
CA TYR A 38 8.35 27.84 -13.93
C TYR A 38 8.34 28.15 -15.43
N GLN A 39 9.35 27.71 -16.16
CA GLN A 39 9.50 28.01 -17.60
C GLN A 39 9.05 26.86 -18.49
N GLY A 40 9.32 25.63 -18.09
CA GLY A 40 8.98 24.45 -18.86
C GLY A 40 9.04 23.17 -18.04
N LEU A 41 8.32 22.16 -18.49
CA LEU A 41 8.32 20.83 -17.92
C LEU A 41 8.57 19.81 -19.02
N PHE A 42 9.65 19.02 -18.86
CA PHE A 42 10.08 18.03 -19.84
C PHE A 42 9.38 16.67 -19.60
N GLN A 43 9.30 15.86 -20.64
CA GLN A 43 8.68 14.53 -20.60
C GLN A 43 9.25 13.61 -19.52
N ASN A 44 10.56 13.72 -19.25
CA ASN A 44 11.24 12.96 -18.20
C ASN A 44 11.01 13.47 -16.77
N GLY A 45 10.07 14.37 -16.56
CA GLY A 45 9.74 14.93 -15.25
C GLY A 45 10.64 16.08 -14.77
N LEU A 46 11.69 16.45 -15.51
CA LEU A 46 12.52 17.60 -15.16
C LEU A 46 11.74 18.90 -15.40
N MET A 47 11.64 19.75 -14.38
CA MET A 47 11.05 21.08 -14.49
C MET A 47 12.15 22.13 -14.54
N GLN A 48 12.12 23.00 -15.54
CA GLN A 48 12.92 24.21 -15.60
C GLN A 48 12.16 25.34 -14.91
N VAL A 49 12.57 25.68 -13.69
CA VAL A 49 11.95 26.74 -12.89
C VAL A 49 12.42 28.13 -13.31
N SER A 50 13.74 28.25 -13.59
CA SER A 50 14.34 29.47 -14.17
C SER A 50 15.46 29.07 -15.17
N PRO A 51 16.07 29.97 -15.91
CA PRO A 51 17.03 29.62 -16.94
C PRO A 51 18.16 28.67 -16.51
N SER A 52 18.57 28.75 -15.24
CA SER A 52 19.64 27.94 -14.66
C SER A 52 19.21 27.13 -13.44
N TYR A 53 17.91 27.05 -13.13
CA TYR A 53 17.42 26.33 -11.95
C TYR A 53 16.41 25.28 -12.37
N PHE A 54 16.63 24.04 -11.94
CA PHE A 54 15.85 22.87 -12.32
C PHE A 54 15.39 22.10 -11.09
N SER A 55 14.28 21.35 -11.21
CA SER A 55 13.79 20.47 -10.16
C SER A 55 13.24 19.16 -10.68
N GLN A 56 13.32 18.14 -9.84
CA GLN A 56 12.61 16.85 -9.98
C GLN A 56 11.72 16.62 -8.77
N THR A 57 10.57 15.96 -8.99
CA THR A 57 9.60 15.62 -7.94
C THR A 57 9.36 14.13 -7.94
N TYR A 58 9.32 13.56 -6.76
CA TYR A 58 9.12 12.15 -6.50
C TYR A 58 7.86 11.95 -5.67
N LEU A 59 7.08 10.94 -5.99
CA LEU A 59 5.99 10.46 -5.15
C LEU A 59 6.58 9.68 -3.97
N LEU A 60 6.27 10.11 -2.77
CA LEU A 60 6.71 9.47 -1.52
C LEU A 60 5.61 8.55 -1.01
N GLY A 61 5.96 7.28 -0.79
CA GLY A 61 5.08 6.29 -0.19
C GLY A 61 4.94 6.43 1.32
N ASP A 62 4.11 5.59 1.88
CA ASP A 62 3.84 5.53 3.31
C ASP A 62 4.55 4.36 3.99
N VAL A 63 4.73 4.49 5.30
CA VAL A 63 5.14 3.43 6.21
C VAL A 63 4.26 3.49 7.47
N ASN A 64 4.07 2.37 8.12
CA ASN A 64 3.24 2.26 9.34
C ASN A 64 3.92 2.91 10.56
N TYR A 65 4.27 4.19 10.46
CA TYR A 65 5.01 4.92 11.49
C TYR A 65 4.28 4.99 12.83
N GLN A 66 2.95 5.14 12.84
CA GLN A 66 2.18 5.25 14.08
C GLN A 66 2.07 3.95 14.86
N THR A 67 2.15 2.84 14.17
CA THR A 67 1.91 1.51 14.73
C THR A 67 3.18 0.71 15.03
N VAL A 68 4.36 1.27 14.74
CA VAL A 68 5.64 0.65 15.11
C VAL A 68 6.09 1.06 16.53
N GLY A 69 6.97 0.27 17.13
CA GLY A 69 7.55 0.53 18.45
C GLY A 69 8.42 1.79 18.50
N LEU A 70 8.72 2.29 19.69
CA LEU A 70 9.53 3.50 19.86
C LEU A 70 10.93 3.35 19.25
N ASP A 71 11.56 2.18 19.38
CA ASP A 71 12.88 1.92 18.83
C ASP A 71 12.86 1.95 17.29
N ASP A 72 11.83 1.34 16.67
CA ASP A 72 11.66 1.35 15.23
C ASP A 72 11.33 2.75 14.70
N LYS A 73 10.53 3.54 15.44
CA LYS A 73 10.30 4.96 15.12
C LYS A 73 11.61 5.74 15.11
N GLY A 74 12.45 5.50 16.13
CA GLY A 74 13.79 6.07 16.22
C GLY A 74 14.63 5.75 15.00
N ALA A 75 14.67 4.47 14.57
CA ALA A 75 15.41 4.02 13.40
C ALA A 75 14.92 4.67 12.09
N ILE A 76 13.59 4.80 11.93
CA ILE A 76 13.00 5.48 10.76
C ILE A 76 13.42 6.96 10.73
N VAL A 77 13.32 7.66 11.84
CA VAL A 77 13.70 9.09 11.95
C VAL A 77 15.20 9.27 11.75
N GLU A 78 16.03 8.38 12.32
CA GLU A 78 17.48 8.40 12.13
C GLU A 78 17.86 8.21 10.66
N LYS A 79 17.28 7.21 9.99
CA LYS A 79 17.51 6.99 8.56
C LYS A 79 17.07 8.19 7.70
N TYR A 80 15.94 8.80 8.04
CA TYR A 80 15.47 10.00 7.35
C TYR A 80 16.42 11.20 7.60
N SER A 81 16.93 11.34 8.84
CA SER A 81 17.96 12.33 9.16
C SER A 81 19.22 12.13 8.32
N ASP A 82 19.71 10.91 8.18
CA ASP A 82 20.89 10.59 7.37
C ASP A 82 20.70 10.98 5.91
N LEU A 83 19.51 10.69 5.35
CA LEU A 83 19.19 11.08 3.97
C LEU A 83 19.20 12.60 3.81
N ILE A 84 18.60 13.35 4.72
CA ILE A 84 18.62 14.81 4.70
C ILE A 84 20.05 15.34 4.89
N ASN A 85 20.85 14.74 5.78
CA ASN A 85 22.24 15.09 6.00
C ASN A 85 23.14 14.87 4.76
N SER A 86 22.76 13.98 3.85
CA SER A 86 23.51 13.74 2.61
C SER A 86 23.43 14.91 1.62
N LEU A 87 22.44 15.79 1.76
CA LEU A 87 22.24 16.92 0.84
C LEU A 87 23.36 17.95 0.94
N ASP A 88 23.77 18.49 -0.21
CA ASP A 88 24.73 19.59 -0.32
C ASP A 88 24.06 20.97 -0.09
N ASP A 89 24.86 21.99 0.06
CA ASP A 89 24.44 23.39 0.24
C ASP A 89 23.77 24.02 -1.01
N LYS A 90 23.87 23.35 -2.17
CA LYS A 90 23.34 23.80 -3.44
C LYS A 90 21.99 23.18 -3.79
N THR A 91 21.60 22.16 -3.06
CA THR A 91 20.34 21.45 -3.27
C THR A 91 19.26 21.97 -2.33
N ASN A 92 18.16 22.42 -2.88
CA ASN A 92 16.94 22.71 -2.12
C ASN A 92 16.12 21.43 -2.01
N PHE A 93 15.73 21.10 -0.79
CA PHE A 93 14.81 20.03 -0.44
C PHE A 93 13.43 20.63 -0.17
N GLN A 94 12.40 20.00 -0.68
CA GLN A 94 11.01 20.37 -0.40
C GLN A 94 10.19 19.10 -0.17
N LEU A 95 9.62 18.97 1.02
CA LEU A 95 8.55 18.02 1.31
C LEU A 95 7.22 18.72 1.09
N THR A 96 6.37 18.18 0.25
CA THR A 96 4.99 18.69 0.03
C THR A 96 4.00 17.58 0.36
N ILE A 97 2.99 17.92 1.17
CA ILE A 97 1.87 17.03 1.50
C ILE A 97 0.59 17.73 1.05
N PHE A 98 -0.20 17.04 0.26
CA PHE A 98 -1.52 17.52 -0.16
C PHE A 98 -2.58 16.61 0.47
N ASN A 99 -3.23 17.11 1.52
CA ASN A 99 -4.36 16.47 2.16
C ASN A 99 -5.64 17.01 1.51
N GLN A 100 -6.15 16.25 0.55
CA GLN A 100 -7.32 16.64 -0.24
C GLN A 100 -8.55 15.85 0.17
N LYS A 101 -9.69 16.49 0.06
CA LYS A 101 -10.97 15.83 0.23
C LYS A 101 -11.14 14.79 -0.89
N VAL A 102 -11.36 13.54 -0.51
CA VAL A 102 -11.63 12.46 -1.47
C VAL A 102 -12.93 12.79 -2.21
N ASN A 103 -12.90 12.71 -3.53
CA ASN A 103 -14.14 12.77 -4.30
C ASN A 103 -14.94 11.49 -4.02
N LEU A 104 -15.84 11.59 -3.02
CA LEU A 104 -16.64 10.46 -2.55
C LEU A 104 -17.45 9.80 -3.66
N GLU A 105 -17.93 10.57 -4.65
CA GLU A 105 -18.69 10.00 -5.76
C GLU A 105 -17.81 9.13 -6.69
N LYS A 106 -16.60 9.62 -7.04
CA LYS A 106 -15.66 8.83 -7.85
C LYS A 106 -15.15 7.62 -7.07
N PHE A 107 -14.78 7.81 -5.80
CA PHE A 107 -14.34 6.72 -4.94
C PHE A 107 -15.46 5.69 -4.76
N ARG A 108 -16.67 6.14 -4.42
CA ARG A 108 -17.87 5.34 -4.31
C ARG A 108 -18.10 4.51 -5.58
N LYS A 109 -18.10 5.13 -6.77
CA LYS A 109 -18.24 4.42 -8.05
C LYS A 109 -17.16 3.36 -8.27
N SER A 110 -15.96 3.54 -7.73
CA SER A 110 -14.85 2.58 -7.90
C SER A 110 -14.97 1.35 -6.98
N ILE A 111 -15.63 1.47 -5.83
CA ILE A 111 -15.77 0.38 -4.85
C ILE A 111 -17.14 -0.28 -4.86
N LEU A 112 -18.19 0.39 -5.32
CA LEU A 112 -19.54 -0.15 -5.40
C LEU A 112 -19.60 -1.43 -6.25
N TYR A 113 -20.54 -2.28 -5.90
CA TYR A 113 -20.90 -3.46 -6.65
C TYR A 113 -21.97 -3.08 -7.69
N PRO A 114 -21.64 -3.08 -9.00
CA PRO A 114 -22.59 -2.71 -10.03
C PRO A 114 -23.73 -3.73 -10.11
N LEU A 115 -24.96 -3.26 -10.29
CA LEU A 115 -26.12 -4.12 -10.50
C LEU A 115 -26.00 -4.82 -11.88
N GLN A 116 -26.35 -6.10 -11.95
CA GLN A 116 -26.14 -6.94 -13.13
C GLN A 116 -27.37 -7.68 -13.63
N GLU A 117 -28.53 -7.54 -12.94
CA GLU A 117 -29.79 -8.21 -13.27
C GLU A 117 -29.69 -9.77 -13.31
N ASP A 118 -28.75 -10.32 -12.51
CA ASP A 118 -28.44 -11.75 -12.43
C ASP A 118 -29.14 -12.48 -11.27
N GLY A 119 -30.09 -11.81 -10.58
CA GLY A 119 -30.79 -12.32 -9.42
C GLY A 119 -30.09 -12.07 -8.08
N PHE A 120 -28.85 -11.55 -8.07
CA PHE A 120 -28.08 -11.28 -6.85
C PHE A 120 -28.04 -9.80 -6.47
N ASP A 121 -28.75 -8.94 -7.17
CA ASP A 121 -28.72 -7.49 -6.97
C ASP A 121 -29.20 -7.04 -5.59
N ALA A 122 -30.06 -7.83 -4.95
CA ALA A 122 -30.47 -7.56 -3.57
C ALA A 122 -29.28 -7.61 -2.59
N TYR A 123 -28.33 -8.51 -2.79
CA TYR A 123 -27.11 -8.61 -1.99
C TYR A 123 -26.11 -7.50 -2.33
N ARG A 124 -26.01 -7.12 -3.62
CA ARG A 124 -25.19 -5.97 -4.04
C ARG A 124 -25.69 -4.68 -3.43
N ASP A 125 -26.99 -4.47 -3.43
CA ASP A 125 -27.63 -3.29 -2.84
C ASP A 125 -27.40 -3.21 -1.33
N GLU A 126 -27.50 -4.34 -0.59
CA GLU A 126 -27.17 -4.37 0.84
C GLU A 126 -25.69 -4.05 1.11
N LEU A 127 -24.75 -4.61 0.34
CA LEU A 127 -23.33 -4.26 0.46
C LEU A 127 -23.08 -2.80 0.14
N ASN A 128 -23.70 -2.27 -0.91
CA ASN A 128 -23.58 -0.88 -1.30
C ASN A 128 -24.11 0.06 -0.22
N ARG A 129 -25.28 -0.23 0.36
CA ARG A 129 -25.83 0.55 1.48
C ARG A 129 -24.94 0.50 2.72
N MET A 130 -24.34 -0.65 3.01
CA MET A 130 -23.42 -0.80 4.14
C MET A 130 -22.14 0.04 3.91
N MET A 131 -21.61 0.06 2.68
CA MET A 131 -20.49 0.92 2.33
C MET A 131 -20.85 2.39 2.39
N ASP A 132 -22.02 2.77 1.88
CA ASP A 132 -22.52 4.15 1.92
C ASP A 132 -22.68 4.64 3.36
N ALA A 133 -23.27 3.84 4.24
CA ALA A 133 -23.39 4.18 5.66
C ALA A 133 -22.03 4.36 6.34
N ASN A 134 -21.02 3.55 5.96
CA ASN A 134 -19.66 3.71 6.47
C ASN A 134 -18.94 4.93 5.89
N LEU A 135 -19.21 5.28 4.62
CA LEU A 135 -18.70 6.52 4.01
C LEU A 135 -19.27 7.77 4.64
N GLU A 136 -20.59 7.74 4.97
CA GLU A 136 -21.26 8.86 5.62
C GLU A 136 -20.87 8.99 7.11
N ALA A 137 -20.61 7.88 7.79
CA ALA A 137 -20.16 7.85 9.17
C ALA A 137 -18.66 8.12 9.34
N GLY A 138 -17.88 8.00 8.26
CA GLY A 138 -16.42 8.25 8.27
C GLY A 138 -16.13 9.72 8.51
N GLU A 139 -15.45 10.03 9.61
CA GLU A 139 -15.04 11.40 9.96
C GLU A 139 -13.92 11.92 9.05
N ASN A 140 -13.13 11.03 8.41
CA ASN A 140 -11.96 11.38 7.61
C ASN A 140 -12.13 11.01 6.12
N ASN A 141 -12.80 11.88 5.38
CA ASN A 141 -12.90 11.77 3.92
C ASN A 141 -11.71 12.42 3.19
N PHE A 142 -10.51 12.33 3.76
CA PHE A 142 -9.31 12.94 3.20
C PHE A 142 -8.28 11.90 2.79
N SER A 143 -7.57 12.18 1.70
CA SER A 143 -6.44 11.38 1.21
C SER A 143 -5.22 12.26 1.09
N ALA A 144 -4.13 11.85 1.72
CA ALA A 144 -2.88 12.57 1.69
C ALA A 144 -1.94 12.01 0.63
N VAL A 145 -1.53 12.87 -0.30
CA VAL A 145 -0.49 12.55 -1.27
C VAL A 145 0.78 13.32 -0.90
N LYS A 146 1.92 12.65 -0.93
CA LYS A 146 3.19 13.19 -0.43
C LYS A 146 4.23 13.22 -1.55
N PHE A 147 4.96 14.31 -1.62
CA PHE A 147 5.97 14.52 -2.65
C PHE A 147 7.28 14.99 -2.02
N LEU A 148 8.40 14.48 -2.55
CA LEU A 148 9.72 15.07 -2.33
C LEU A 148 10.18 15.74 -3.61
N SER A 149 10.58 17.01 -3.52
CA SER A 149 11.14 17.75 -4.64
C SER A 149 12.56 18.20 -4.32
N PHE A 150 13.47 17.93 -5.25
CA PHE A 150 14.85 18.41 -5.19
C PHE A 150 15.04 19.48 -6.25
N GLY A 151 15.59 20.62 -5.86
CA GLY A 151 15.86 21.73 -6.76
C GLY A 151 17.32 22.15 -6.70
N LYS A 152 17.94 22.43 -7.85
CA LYS A 152 19.36 22.79 -7.96
C LYS A 152 19.61 23.69 -9.18
N SER A 153 20.60 24.57 -9.06
CA SER A 153 21.12 25.32 -10.20
C SER A 153 22.11 24.48 -10.99
N ASP A 154 21.96 24.46 -12.32
CA ASP A 154 22.90 23.79 -13.22
C ASP A 154 22.99 24.53 -14.57
N GLN A 155 24.02 24.25 -15.36
CA GLN A 155 24.28 24.95 -16.64
C GLN A 155 23.36 24.48 -17.77
N THR A 156 22.98 23.19 -17.77
CA THR A 156 22.15 22.59 -18.83
C THR A 156 21.12 21.66 -18.26
N PRO A 157 19.95 21.49 -18.94
CA PRO A 157 18.93 20.52 -18.52
C PRO A 157 19.46 19.09 -18.38
N LYS A 158 20.41 18.68 -19.24
CA LYS A 158 20.98 17.34 -19.22
C LYS A 158 21.84 17.08 -17.97
N LEU A 159 22.63 18.06 -17.56
CA LEU A 159 23.44 17.98 -16.34
C LEU A 159 22.54 18.02 -15.10
N ALA A 160 21.56 18.93 -15.09
CA ALA A 160 20.56 19.01 -14.04
C ALA A 160 19.81 17.69 -13.84
N PHE A 161 19.33 17.09 -14.93
CA PHE A 161 18.65 15.79 -14.85
C PHE A 161 19.54 14.72 -14.22
N ARG A 162 20.79 14.62 -14.64
CA ARG A 162 21.75 13.64 -14.10
C ARG A 162 22.02 13.87 -12.61
N SER A 163 22.32 15.12 -12.21
CA SER A 163 22.67 15.44 -10.82
C SER A 163 21.47 15.24 -9.87
N LEU A 164 20.26 15.64 -10.28
CA LEU A 164 19.05 15.44 -9.49
C LEU A 164 18.64 13.97 -9.42
N SER A 165 18.76 13.21 -10.52
CA SER A 165 18.48 11.78 -10.50
C SER A 165 19.43 10.99 -9.60
N GLN A 166 20.69 11.39 -9.48
CA GLN A 166 21.64 10.79 -8.53
C GLN A 166 21.17 10.99 -7.08
N ILE A 167 20.67 12.18 -6.75
CA ILE A 167 20.10 12.47 -5.42
C ILE A 167 18.86 11.60 -5.19
N GLY A 168 17.96 11.54 -6.17
CA GLY A 168 16.74 10.76 -6.07
C GLY A 168 16.99 9.26 -5.89
N GLU A 169 17.95 8.67 -6.63
CA GLU A 169 18.30 7.25 -6.47
C GLU A 169 18.95 6.97 -5.11
N TYR A 170 19.74 7.89 -4.58
CA TYR A 170 20.30 7.76 -3.23
C TYR A 170 19.18 7.73 -2.17
N PHE A 171 18.22 8.68 -2.25
CA PHE A 171 17.06 8.71 -1.37
C PHE A 171 16.18 7.45 -1.52
N LYS A 172 15.95 7.01 -2.76
CA LYS A 172 15.20 5.80 -3.05
C LYS A 172 15.82 4.55 -2.41
N SER A 173 17.13 4.39 -2.53
CA SER A 173 17.86 3.30 -1.89
C SER A 173 17.74 3.37 -0.36
N GLY A 174 17.92 4.55 0.24
CA GLY A 174 17.82 4.70 1.68
C GLY A 174 16.40 4.50 2.21
N PHE A 175 15.38 4.97 1.51
CA PHE A 175 13.99 4.73 1.89
C PHE A 175 13.56 3.27 1.73
N SER A 176 14.12 2.53 0.78
CA SER A 176 13.82 1.11 0.65
C SER A 176 14.30 0.27 1.86
N GLU A 177 15.30 0.75 2.62
CA GLU A 177 15.74 0.10 3.86
C GLU A 177 14.72 0.20 5.01
N ILE A 178 13.80 1.16 4.92
CA ILE A 178 12.69 1.37 5.88
C ILE A 178 11.32 1.16 5.24
N ASP A 179 11.26 0.36 4.18
CA ASP A 179 10.04 -0.01 3.45
C ASP A 179 9.21 1.16 2.90
N VAL A 180 9.84 2.31 2.64
CA VAL A 180 9.22 3.48 2.00
C VAL A 180 9.52 3.48 0.51
N SER A 181 8.49 3.58 -0.33
CA SER A 181 8.68 3.70 -1.77
C SER A 181 8.93 5.16 -2.17
N LEU A 182 9.80 5.36 -3.17
CA LEU A 182 10.05 6.67 -3.78
C LEU A 182 10.06 6.53 -5.30
N GLY A 183 9.08 7.13 -5.98
CA GLY A 183 8.90 7.06 -7.43
C GLY A 183 9.09 8.40 -8.11
N LEU A 184 9.98 8.50 -9.13
CA LEU A 184 10.12 9.71 -9.92
C LEU A 184 8.84 9.96 -10.72
N LEU A 185 8.27 11.16 -10.62
CA LEU A 185 7.14 11.57 -11.44
C LEU A 185 7.61 11.95 -12.85
N GLY A 186 7.05 11.31 -13.86
CA GLY A 186 7.18 11.71 -15.25
C GLY A 186 6.51 13.06 -15.52
N GLY A 187 6.74 13.62 -16.72
CA GLY A 187 6.20 14.94 -17.05
C GLY A 187 4.67 14.97 -17.09
N GLU A 188 4.02 13.92 -17.63
CA GLU A 188 2.56 13.80 -17.66
C GLU A 188 1.97 13.68 -16.25
N GLU A 189 2.56 12.81 -15.42
CA GLU A 189 2.14 12.63 -14.03
C GLU A 189 2.28 13.93 -13.23
N ARG A 190 3.39 14.65 -13.41
CA ARG A 190 3.66 15.91 -12.71
C ARG A 190 2.70 17.02 -13.11
N VAL A 191 2.30 17.10 -14.39
CA VAL A 191 1.27 18.03 -14.85
C VAL A 191 -0.08 17.69 -14.22
N ASN A 192 -0.47 16.42 -14.22
CA ASN A 192 -1.74 15.99 -13.65
C ASN A 192 -1.82 16.25 -12.15
N VAL A 193 -0.77 15.93 -11.39
CA VAL A 193 -0.68 16.24 -9.95
C VAL A 193 -0.85 17.73 -9.67
N LEU A 194 -0.16 18.60 -10.44
CA LEU A 194 -0.29 20.05 -10.27
C LEU A 194 -1.67 20.57 -10.67
N ALA A 195 -2.30 19.95 -11.67
CA ALA A 195 -3.66 20.26 -12.05
C ALA A 195 -4.66 19.83 -10.97
N ASP A 196 -4.49 18.65 -10.37
CA ASP A 196 -5.30 18.17 -9.24
C ASP A 196 -5.21 19.14 -8.05
N MET A 197 -4.00 19.63 -7.72
CA MET A 197 -3.79 20.59 -6.63
C MET A 197 -4.47 21.94 -6.85
N LEU A 198 -4.55 22.42 -8.10
CA LEU A 198 -5.03 23.77 -8.41
C LEU A 198 -6.45 23.81 -8.97
N ARG A 199 -6.89 22.78 -9.68
CA ARG A 199 -8.19 22.71 -10.36
C ARG A 199 -9.11 21.63 -9.78
N GLY A 200 -8.61 20.85 -8.81
CA GLY A 200 -9.28 19.66 -8.31
C GLY A 200 -9.33 18.54 -9.37
N GLU A 201 -9.98 17.43 -9.05
CA GLU A 201 -10.03 16.24 -9.92
C GLU A 201 -10.90 16.38 -11.20
N ASN A 202 -11.49 17.53 -11.46
CA ASN A 202 -12.41 17.76 -12.58
C ASN A 202 -11.72 18.25 -13.87
N HIS A 203 -10.50 17.79 -14.14
CA HIS A 203 -9.81 18.09 -15.39
C HIS A 203 -9.55 16.82 -16.20
N SER A 204 -9.38 16.97 -17.52
CA SER A 204 -8.98 15.87 -18.39
C SER A 204 -7.51 15.53 -18.14
N PRO A 205 -7.14 14.24 -18.10
CA PRO A 205 -5.75 13.81 -17.99
C PRO A 205 -4.91 14.44 -19.13
N PHE A 206 -3.74 14.96 -18.76
CA PHE A 206 -2.82 15.58 -19.71
C PHE A 206 -1.95 14.53 -20.41
N SER A 207 -1.74 14.72 -21.72
CA SER A 207 -0.71 14.02 -22.50
C SER A 207 0.14 15.00 -23.30
N TYR A 208 1.44 14.68 -23.49
CA TYR A 208 2.33 15.50 -24.33
C TYR A 208 1.88 15.60 -25.80
N LYS A 209 1.03 14.69 -26.28
CA LYS A 209 0.39 14.78 -27.60
C LYS A 209 -0.47 16.04 -27.70
N ASP A 210 -1.12 16.43 -26.61
CA ASP A 210 -1.98 17.63 -26.55
C ASP A 210 -1.19 18.92 -26.72
N LEU A 211 0.05 19.00 -26.24
CA LEU A 211 0.95 20.13 -26.49
C LEU A 211 1.27 20.28 -27.99
N THR A 212 1.56 19.17 -28.65
CA THR A 212 1.90 19.18 -30.08
C THR A 212 0.71 19.64 -30.92
N LEU A 213 -0.50 19.27 -30.52
CA LEU A 213 -1.72 19.62 -31.24
C LEU A 213 -2.19 21.06 -30.96
N SER A 214 -2.06 21.53 -29.72
CA SER A 214 -2.60 22.84 -29.29
C SER A 214 -1.61 23.99 -29.43
N GLY A 215 -0.29 23.71 -29.48
CA GLY A 215 0.76 24.73 -29.44
C GLY A 215 0.84 25.48 -28.11
N GLN A 216 0.17 24.99 -27.06
CA GLN A 216 0.16 25.55 -25.71
C GLN A 216 1.37 25.06 -24.89
N SER A 217 1.61 25.68 -23.74
CA SER A 217 2.60 25.21 -22.77
C SER A 217 1.92 24.36 -21.70
N THR A 218 2.69 23.53 -20.98
CA THR A 218 2.21 22.73 -19.84
C THR A 218 1.47 23.56 -18.80
N LYS A 219 1.80 24.83 -18.65
CA LYS A 219 1.13 25.75 -17.73
C LYS A 219 -0.37 25.92 -17.99
N HIS A 220 -0.80 25.87 -19.26
CA HIS A 220 -2.21 26.02 -19.62
C HIS A 220 -3.08 24.84 -19.13
N PHE A 221 -2.47 23.69 -18.92
CA PHE A 221 -3.15 22.50 -18.39
C PHE A 221 -3.21 22.49 -16.86
N ILE A 222 -2.35 23.26 -16.21
CA ILE A 222 -2.23 23.35 -14.74
C ILE A 222 -2.97 24.58 -14.19
N ALA A 223 -2.86 25.72 -14.88
CA ALA A 223 -3.35 27.00 -14.38
C ALA A 223 -4.87 26.96 -14.12
N PRO A 224 -5.33 27.50 -12.99
CA PRO A 224 -6.76 27.69 -12.74
C PRO A 224 -7.36 28.69 -13.72
N THR A 225 -8.68 28.69 -13.88
CA THR A 225 -9.38 29.60 -14.76
C THR A 225 -9.33 31.02 -14.20
N TYR A 226 -9.47 31.15 -12.90
CA TYR A 226 -9.41 32.41 -12.18
C TYR A 226 -8.41 32.36 -11.02
N LEU A 227 -7.59 33.39 -10.86
CA LEU A 227 -6.62 33.54 -9.80
C LEU A 227 -6.45 35.02 -9.45
N SER A 228 -6.68 35.39 -8.19
CA SER A 228 -6.63 36.77 -7.74
C SER A 228 -5.86 36.91 -6.42
N PHE A 229 -4.92 37.86 -6.38
CA PHE A 229 -4.13 38.22 -5.20
C PHE A 229 -4.56 39.58 -4.63
N LYS A 230 -5.80 39.98 -4.86
CA LYS A 230 -6.39 41.25 -4.43
C LYS A 230 -6.41 41.40 -2.91
N HIS A 231 -6.64 40.32 -2.21
CA HIS A 231 -6.80 40.29 -0.77
C HIS A 231 -5.46 40.25 -0.03
N LYS A 232 -5.44 40.85 1.14
CA LYS A 232 -4.24 40.99 1.98
C LYS A 232 -3.66 39.65 2.41
N ASN A 233 -4.53 38.70 2.75
CA ASN A 233 -4.13 37.46 3.40
C ASN A 233 -4.54 36.17 2.67
N HIS A 234 -5.47 36.23 1.71
CA HIS A 234 -5.93 35.07 0.97
C HIS A 234 -5.92 35.28 -0.55
N ILE A 235 -6.03 34.22 -1.27
CA ILE A 235 -6.03 34.12 -2.73
C ILE A 235 -7.39 33.55 -3.11
N GLU A 236 -8.02 34.15 -4.13
CA GLU A 236 -9.17 33.55 -4.80
C GLU A 236 -8.67 32.61 -5.89
N LEU A 237 -9.09 31.35 -5.84
CA LEU A 237 -8.66 30.28 -6.73
C LEU A 237 -9.91 29.59 -7.31
N ASP A 238 -10.29 29.92 -8.54
CA ASP A 238 -11.57 29.55 -9.14
C ASP A 238 -12.74 29.90 -8.17
N ASP A 239 -13.54 28.91 -7.75
CA ASP A 239 -14.65 29.08 -6.80
C ASP A 239 -14.23 28.91 -5.33
N ARG A 240 -12.94 28.88 -5.03
CA ARG A 240 -12.38 28.55 -3.71
C ARG A 240 -11.43 29.63 -3.20
N LEU A 241 -11.22 29.63 -1.91
CA LEU A 241 -10.30 30.52 -1.23
C LEU A 241 -9.09 29.72 -0.72
N LEU A 242 -7.89 30.24 -0.92
CA LEU A 242 -6.64 29.69 -0.41
C LEU A 242 -5.95 30.72 0.47
N GLN A 243 -5.71 30.41 1.74
CA GLN A 243 -4.84 31.22 2.60
C GLN A 243 -3.60 30.44 2.99
N ILE A 244 -2.44 31.08 2.85
CA ILE A 244 -1.15 30.49 3.18
C ILE A 244 -0.61 31.18 4.41
N VAL A 245 -0.29 30.38 5.42
CA VAL A 245 0.36 30.77 6.67
C VAL A 245 1.70 30.06 6.79
N TYR A 246 2.56 30.53 7.67
CA TYR A 246 3.87 29.90 7.91
C TYR A 246 4.15 29.73 9.40
N VAL A 247 4.96 28.76 9.75
CA VAL A 247 5.46 28.56 11.10
C VAL A 247 6.55 29.59 11.35
N ARG A 248 6.23 30.58 12.24
CA ARG A 248 7.15 31.65 12.59
C ARG A 248 8.15 31.22 13.63
N ASP A 249 7.69 30.54 14.66
CA ASP A 249 8.52 30.09 15.77
C ASP A 249 8.18 28.63 16.13
N TYR A 250 9.21 27.92 16.53
CA TYR A 250 9.14 26.51 16.94
C TYR A 250 9.37 26.40 18.46
N GLY A 251 8.72 25.43 19.11
CA GLY A 251 8.97 25.10 20.51
C GLY A 251 10.39 24.59 20.78
N MET A 252 10.74 24.50 22.05
CA MET A 252 12.06 23.99 22.44
C MET A 252 12.27 22.52 22.09
N GLU A 253 11.20 21.70 22.17
CA GLU A 253 11.21 20.30 21.79
C GLU A 253 10.21 20.07 20.65
N LEU A 254 10.71 19.67 19.50
CA LEU A 254 9.87 19.33 18.36
C LEU A 254 9.49 17.85 18.42
N GLY A 255 8.19 17.56 18.42
CA GLY A 255 7.65 16.22 18.38
C GLY A 255 7.16 15.81 16.99
N ASP A 256 6.91 14.52 16.82
CA ASP A 256 6.43 13.91 15.56
C ASP A 256 4.90 14.07 15.33
N LYS A 257 4.23 14.93 16.11
CA LYS A 257 2.76 15.00 16.13
C LYS A 257 2.19 16.06 15.21
N PHE A 258 2.93 17.13 14.92
CA PHE A 258 2.39 18.31 14.26
C PHE A 258 1.79 18.03 12.87
N ILE A 259 2.54 17.39 11.97
CA ILE A 259 2.04 17.03 10.63
C ILE A 259 0.85 16.07 10.73
N ARG A 260 0.93 15.09 11.64
CA ARG A 260 -0.15 14.15 11.89
C ARG A 260 -1.44 14.86 12.31
N ASP A 261 -1.34 15.72 13.34
CA ASP A 261 -2.49 16.40 13.91
C ASP A 261 -3.13 17.38 12.89
N LEU A 262 -2.31 17.99 12.01
CA LEU A 262 -2.80 18.76 10.86
C LEU A 262 -3.56 17.90 9.85
N MET A 263 -3.06 16.70 9.54
CA MET A 263 -3.70 15.81 8.57
C MET A 263 -4.96 15.13 9.11
N GLN A 264 -5.08 15.00 10.43
CA GLN A 264 -6.25 14.44 11.11
C GLN A 264 -7.32 15.51 11.45
N SER A 265 -7.12 16.76 11.10
CA SER A 265 -8.00 17.88 11.47
C SER A 265 -9.19 18.11 10.55
N ASP A 266 -9.55 17.17 9.68
CA ASP A 266 -10.65 17.29 8.70
C ASP A 266 -10.60 18.55 7.82
N LEU A 267 -9.39 18.99 7.50
CA LEU A 267 -9.13 20.19 6.70
C LEU A 267 -8.46 19.81 5.37
N GLU A 268 -8.87 20.53 4.33
CA GLU A 268 -8.14 20.49 3.06
C GLU A 268 -6.93 21.41 3.14
N VAL A 269 -5.76 20.80 3.31
CA VAL A 269 -4.51 21.53 3.52
C VAL A 269 -3.41 21.08 2.59
N MET A 270 -2.59 22.03 2.18
CA MET A 270 -1.30 21.82 1.51
C MET A 270 -0.19 22.19 2.48
N ILE A 271 0.67 21.26 2.82
CA ILE A 271 1.83 21.50 3.68
C ILE A 271 3.08 21.49 2.79
N SER A 272 3.95 22.48 2.96
CA SER A 272 5.23 22.52 2.25
C SER A 272 6.37 22.91 3.20
N LEU A 273 7.30 21.99 3.40
CA LEU A 273 8.51 22.21 4.19
C LEU A 273 9.70 22.33 3.24
N HIS A 274 10.25 23.53 3.16
CA HIS A 274 11.50 23.79 2.43
C HIS A 274 12.69 23.70 3.38
N ALA A 275 13.78 23.10 2.91
CA ALA A 275 15.04 23.07 3.64
C ALA A 275 16.20 23.24 2.65
N LYS A 276 17.10 24.16 2.97
CA LYS A 276 18.35 24.41 2.23
C LYS A 276 19.52 24.31 3.19
N GLY A 277 20.40 23.36 2.96
CA GLY A 277 21.56 23.12 3.81
C GLY A 277 22.57 24.26 3.73
N SER A 278 23.27 24.49 4.85
CA SER A 278 24.47 25.31 4.89
C SER A 278 25.69 24.40 5.04
N THR A 279 26.85 24.83 4.53
CA THR A 279 28.08 24.04 4.80
C THR A 279 28.40 24.05 6.29
N LYS A 280 28.94 22.93 6.79
CA LYS A 280 29.30 22.80 8.22
C LYS A 280 30.26 23.94 8.64
N SER A 281 31.18 24.35 7.78
CA SER A 281 32.13 25.44 8.01
C SER A 281 31.45 26.79 8.14
N GLU A 282 30.51 27.12 7.23
CA GLU A 282 29.73 28.37 7.27
C GLU A 282 28.84 28.43 8.48
N THR A 283 28.14 27.33 8.80
CA THR A 283 27.29 27.20 9.99
C THR A 283 28.08 27.44 11.27
N MET A 284 29.20 26.74 11.43
CA MET A 284 30.06 26.89 12.60
C MET A 284 30.59 28.32 12.73
N THR A 285 30.93 28.95 11.61
CA THR A 285 31.39 30.35 11.59
C THR A 285 30.25 31.31 11.96
N LYS A 286 29.06 31.14 11.38
CA LYS A 286 27.88 31.96 11.72
C LYS A 286 27.50 31.85 13.20
N LEU A 287 27.44 30.63 13.76
CA LEU A 287 27.08 30.38 15.16
C LEU A 287 28.16 30.96 16.11
N ARG A 288 29.43 30.76 15.82
CA ARG A 288 30.52 31.33 16.63
C ARG A 288 30.51 32.85 16.60
N THR A 289 30.29 33.44 15.40
CA THR A 289 30.20 34.91 15.27
C THR A 289 28.99 35.45 16.03
N LYS A 290 27.83 34.79 15.97
CA LYS A 290 26.63 35.17 16.69
C LYS A 290 26.84 35.06 18.22
N LYS A 291 27.44 33.95 18.69
CA LYS A 291 27.81 33.78 20.10
C LYS A 291 28.73 34.89 20.60
N THR A 292 29.84 35.16 19.87
CA THR A 292 30.79 36.23 20.19
C THR A 292 30.12 37.61 20.24
N LEU A 293 29.19 37.87 19.32
CA LEU A 293 28.43 39.12 19.34
C LEU A 293 27.52 39.24 20.58
N MET A 294 26.84 38.16 20.95
CA MET A 294 25.99 38.12 22.15
C MET A 294 26.84 38.25 23.41
N GLU A 295 28.00 37.60 23.51
CA GLU A 295 28.95 37.74 24.60
C GLU A 295 29.47 39.18 24.71
N SER A 296 29.78 39.81 23.58
CA SER A 296 30.19 41.23 23.55
C SER A 296 29.07 42.16 23.99
N GLN A 297 27.80 41.89 23.62
CA GLN A 297 26.63 42.61 24.13
C GLN A 297 26.46 42.43 25.63
N LYS A 298 26.62 41.21 26.16
CA LYS A 298 26.60 40.91 27.61
C LYS A 298 27.63 41.74 28.37
N ILE A 299 28.87 41.76 27.88
CA ILE A 299 29.94 42.57 28.47
C ILE A 299 29.62 44.07 28.40
N GLY A 300 29.08 44.55 27.27
CA GLY A 300 28.66 45.94 27.11
C GLY A 300 27.53 46.37 28.08
N GLU A 301 26.54 45.50 28.29
CA GLU A 301 25.49 45.74 29.28
C GLU A 301 26.00 45.72 30.73
N GLN A 302 26.87 44.75 31.06
CA GLN A 302 27.54 44.70 32.37
C GLN A 302 28.34 45.96 32.62
N GLN A 303 29.11 46.46 31.67
CA GLN A 303 29.86 47.71 31.80
C GLN A 303 28.96 48.95 31.96
N LYS A 304 27.82 49.02 31.28
CA LYS A 304 26.83 50.09 31.46
C LYS A 304 26.23 50.06 32.86
N MET A 305 25.85 48.88 33.34
CA MET A 305 25.33 48.72 34.71
C MET A 305 26.34 49.07 35.82
N ALA A 306 27.60 48.65 35.64
CA ALA A 306 28.69 49.01 36.54
C ALA A 306 28.91 50.55 36.62
N ARG A 307 28.75 51.26 35.50
CA ARG A 307 28.85 52.73 35.46
C ARG A 307 27.68 53.47 36.14
N THR A 308 26.48 52.83 36.21
CA THR A 308 25.29 53.38 36.83
C THR A 308 25.16 52.98 38.33
N GLY A 309 26.13 52.26 38.88
CA GLY A 309 26.14 51.87 40.32
C GLY A 309 25.10 50.79 40.68
N ILE A 310 24.49 50.16 39.70
CA ILE A 310 23.52 49.09 39.93
C ILE A 310 24.24 47.76 39.75
N TYR A 311 24.64 47.12 40.84
CA TYR A 311 25.16 45.75 40.87
C TYR A 311 23.98 44.75 40.84
N LEU A 312 23.41 44.48 39.67
CA LEU A 312 22.54 43.35 39.49
C LEU A 312 23.36 42.20 38.86
N GLU A 313 23.47 41.09 39.57
CA GLU A 313 24.16 39.87 39.14
C GLU A 313 23.55 39.23 37.85
N LYS A 314 22.40 39.70 37.35
CA LYS A 314 21.70 39.13 36.20
C LYS A 314 21.55 40.16 35.07
N VAL A 315 22.45 40.11 34.15
CA VAL A 315 22.24 40.62 32.79
C VAL A 315 21.10 39.80 32.15
N GLY A 316 20.15 40.46 31.49
CA GLY A 316 18.86 39.90 31.10
C GLY A 316 18.88 38.41 30.74
N HIS A 317 18.11 37.62 31.46
CA HIS A 317 17.97 36.17 31.30
C HIS A 317 17.83 35.71 29.83
N VAL A 318 17.25 36.53 28.96
CA VAL A 318 17.08 36.24 27.54
C VAL A 318 18.43 36.15 26.83
N LEU A 319 19.40 37.01 27.17
CA LEU A 319 20.71 37.00 26.50
C LEU A 319 21.58 35.82 26.99
N GLU A 320 21.49 35.44 28.24
CA GLU A 320 22.16 34.26 28.81
C GLU A 320 21.58 32.99 28.16
N ASN A 321 20.27 32.84 28.16
CA ASN A 321 19.61 31.69 27.51
C ASN A 321 19.99 31.56 26.02
N ASN A 322 20.07 32.68 25.29
CA ASN A 322 20.47 32.66 23.88
C ASN A 322 21.93 32.24 23.67
N ILE A 323 22.84 32.57 24.62
CA ILE A 323 24.25 32.14 24.56
C ILE A 323 24.35 30.65 24.87
N ASP A 324 23.65 30.16 25.87
CA ASP A 324 23.62 28.76 26.28
C ASP A 324 23.00 27.89 25.17
N GLU A 325 21.95 28.38 24.52
CA GLU A 325 21.30 27.72 23.37
C GLU A 325 22.25 27.63 22.16
N ALA A 326 23.00 28.71 21.88
CA ALA A 326 24.00 28.69 20.81
C ALA A 326 25.15 27.72 21.10
N GLU A 327 25.52 27.56 22.36
CA GLU A 327 26.56 26.61 22.80
C GLU A 327 26.07 25.17 22.73
N ALA A 328 24.83 24.90 23.18
CA ALA A 328 24.19 23.59 23.04
C ALA A 328 24.06 23.15 21.59
N LEU A 329 23.65 24.06 20.69
CA LEU A 329 23.62 23.83 19.25
C LEU A 329 25.00 23.45 18.68
N LEU A 330 26.05 24.15 19.06
CA LEU A 330 27.43 23.85 18.64
C LEU A 330 27.90 22.47 19.12
N GLN A 331 27.54 22.08 20.35
CA GLN A 331 27.85 20.77 20.91
C GLN A 331 27.09 19.66 20.19
N THR A 332 25.78 19.82 19.99
CA THR A 332 24.93 18.86 19.28
C THR A 332 25.46 18.62 17.86
N MET A 333 25.73 19.66 17.09
CA MET A 333 26.29 19.54 15.73
C MET A 333 27.65 18.83 15.69
N THR A 334 28.41 18.90 16.77
CA THR A 334 29.73 18.25 16.85
C THR A 334 29.60 16.77 17.21
N GLN A 335 28.63 16.44 18.06
CA GLN A 335 28.39 15.08 18.57
C GLN A 335 27.53 14.23 17.65
N THR A 336 26.41 14.76 17.11
CA THR A 336 25.45 14.01 16.28
C THR A 336 25.74 14.07 14.80
N GLY A 337 26.61 14.95 14.35
CA GLY A 337 26.86 15.15 12.91
C GLY A 337 25.76 15.92 12.18
N ASP A 338 24.79 16.45 12.88
CA ASP A 338 23.68 17.24 12.33
C ASP A 338 24.20 18.46 11.57
N LYS A 339 23.51 18.77 10.47
CA LYS A 339 23.67 20.00 9.69
C LYS A 339 22.60 21.03 10.07
N LEU A 340 22.87 22.28 9.81
CA LEU A 340 21.89 23.34 9.93
C LEU A 340 21.29 23.63 8.55
N PHE A 341 19.98 23.73 8.52
CA PHE A 341 19.20 24.06 7.32
C PHE A 341 18.40 25.34 7.55
N ASP A 342 18.39 26.22 6.57
CA ASP A 342 17.45 27.33 6.51
C ASP A 342 16.11 26.79 6.00
N THR A 343 15.09 26.82 6.87
CA THR A 343 13.79 26.17 6.62
C THR A 343 12.66 27.17 6.53
N VAL A 344 11.66 26.87 5.71
CA VAL A 344 10.36 27.56 5.67
C VAL A 344 9.27 26.49 5.67
N PHE A 345 8.39 26.54 6.65
CA PHE A 345 7.25 25.62 6.76
C PHE A 345 5.97 26.40 6.45
N LEU A 346 5.30 26.04 5.36
CA LEU A 346 4.09 26.65 4.85
C LEU A 346 2.90 25.74 5.03
N ILE A 347 1.75 26.31 5.36
CA ILE A 347 0.46 25.62 5.43
C ILE A 347 -0.52 26.44 4.60
N GLY A 348 -0.98 25.89 3.48
CA GLY A 348 -2.04 26.41 2.65
C GLY A 348 -3.37 25.78 3.02
N VAL A 349 -4.38 26.58 3.28
CA VAL A 349 -5.73 26.15 3.68
C VAL A 349 -6.69 26.48 2.56
N LEU A 350 -7.41 25.49 2.08
CA LEU A 350 -8.45 25.63 1.06
C LEU A 350 -9.83 25.62 1.71
N ALA A 351 -10.71 26.52 1.30
CA ALA A 351 -12.09 26.59 1.78
C ALA A 351 -13.01 27.19 0.69
N ASP A 352 -14.31 26.90 0.79
CA ASP A 352 -15.29 27.39 -0.18
C ASP A 352 -15.83 28.76 0.21
N THR A 353 -15.77 29.15 1.49
CA THR A 353 -16.25 30.43 2.01
C THR A 353 -15.26 31.07 2.99
N GLU A 354 -15.37 32.41 3.17
CA GLU A 354 -14.52 33.13 4.14
C GLU A 354 -14.74 32.67 5.58
N ASP A 355 -15.98 32.28 5.96
CA ASP A 355 -16.28 31.81 7.30
C ASP A 355 -15.63 30.42 7.56
N GLN A 356 -15.70 29.51 6.60
CA GLN A 356 -14.99 28.23 6.65
C GLN A 356 -13.48 28.45 6.72
N LEU A 357 -12.94 29.35 5.90
CA LEU A 357 -11.51 29.68 5.89
C LEU A 357 -11.04 30.15 7.27
N LYS A 358 -11.81 31.01 7.93
CA LYS A 358 -11.52 31.52 9.26
C LYS A 358 -11.57 30.39 10.30
N GLN A 359 -12.61 29.56 10.30
CA GLN A 359 -12.71 28.41 11.20
C GLN A 359 -11.54 27.43 11.02
N SER A 360 -11.19 27.11 9.78
CA SER A 360 -10.05 26.24 9.47
C SER A 360 -8.72 26.81 10.00
N LEU A 361 -8.51 28.13 9.86
CA LEU A 361 -7.31 28.79 10.38
C LEU A 361 -7.26 28.76 11.92
N ASP A 362 -8.39 28.90 12.59
CA ASP A 362 -8.44 28.82 14.03
C ASP A 362 -8.12 27.39 14.54
N ILE A 363 -8.58 26.34 13.83
CA ILE A 363 -8.18 24.96 14.09
C ILE A 363 -6.67 24.78 13.91
N ILE A 364 -6.09 25.28 12.81
CA ILE A 364 -4.64 25.18 12.57
C ILE A 364 -3.84 25.91 13.64
N LYS A 365 -4.28 27.08 14.12
CA LYS A 365 -3.65 27.78 15.23
C LYS A 365 -3.72 26.96 16.53
N GLN A 366 -4.84 26.30 16.78
CA GLN A 366 -5.00 25.44 17.94
C GLN A 366 -4.05 24.22 17.86
N VAL A 367 -3.98 23.56 16.69
CA VAL A 367 -3.03 22.45 16.45
C VAL A 367 -1.59 22.92 16.61
N ALA A 368 -1.23 24.07 16.07
CA ALA A 368 0.11 24.64 16.23
C ALA A 368 0.41 24.94 17.69
N GLY A 369 -0.52 25.59 18.42
CA GLY A 369 -0.36 25.89 19.83
C GLY A 369 -0.22 24.64 20.71
N SER A 370 -0.92 23.56 20.42
CA SER A 370 -0.78 22.27 21.14
C SER A 370 0.56 21.57 20.88
N ASN A 371 1.28 21.98 19.83
CA ASN A 371 2.63 21.50 19.49
C ASN A 371 3.72 22.57 19.74
N ASP A 372 3.45 23.56 20.58
CA ASP A 372 4.36 24.67 20.92
C ASP A 372 4.89 25.46 19.71
N MET A 373 4.10 25.56 18.64
CA MET A 373 4.45 26.29 17.43
C MET A 373 3.61 27.56 17.30
N ILE A 374 4.21 28.61 16.75
CA ILE A 374 3.53 29.88 16.45
C ILE A 374 3.45 30.02 14.93
N ILE A 375 2.23 30.16 14.43
CA ILE A 375 1.98 30.45 13.00
C ILE A 375 1.60 31.91 12.79
N ASP A 376 1.96 32.43 11.63
CA ASP A 376 1.67 33.81 11.25
C ASP A 376 1.25 33.94 9.79
N ASN A 377 0.61 35.07 9.43
CA ASN A 377 0.12 35.35 8.10
C ASN A 377 1.20 35.93 7.19
N LEU A 378 1.18 35.54 5.92
CA LEU A 378 2.04 36.09 4.86
C LEU A 378 1.35 37.29 4.20
N THR A 379 1.28 38.41 4.89
CA THR A 379 0.58 39.61 4.43
C THR A 379 1.27 40.24 3.21
N TYR A 380 0.55 40.39 2.09
CA TYR A 380 1.05 40.89 0.79
C TYR A 380 2.19 40.06 0.17
N MET A 381 2.41 38.82 0.63
CA MET A 381 3.41 37.91 0.09
C MET A 381 2.77 36.67 -0.58
N GLN A 382 1.48 36.73 -0.87
CA GLN A 382 0.66 35.59 -1.29
C GLN A 382 1.13 34.95 -2.61
N GLU A 383 1.60 35.73 -3.60
CA GLU A 383 2.10 35.17 -4.86
C GLU A 383 3.40 34.37 -4.67
N ALA A 384 4.34 34.89 -3.84
CA ALA A 384 5.57 34.18 -3.49
C ALA A 384 5.26 32.92 -2.67
N ALA A 385 4.33 33.02 -1.73
CA ALA A 385 3.85 31.91 -0.92
C ALA A 385 3.20 30.81 -1.76
N PHE A 386 2.34 31.19 -2.70
CA PHE A 386 1.67 30.28 -3.63
C PHE A 386 2.67 29.45 -4.45
N ASN A 387 3.66 30.11 -5.04
CA ASN A 387 4.68 29.39 -5.82
C ASN A 387 5.66 28.57 -4.95
N SER A 388 5.82 28.93 -3.66
CA SER A 388 6.59 28.12 -2.71
C SER A 388 5.80 26.93 -2.17
N LEU A 389 4.47 27.03 -2.12
CA LEU A 389 3.61 25.94 -1.64
C LEU A 389 3.60 24.75 -2.61
N LEU A 390 3.65 25.01 -3.91
CA LEU A 390 3.62 24.01 -4.97
C LEU A 390 4.95 23.24 -5.05
N PRO A 391 4.95 21.94 -5.44
CA PRO A 391 6.15 21.10 -5.49
C PRO A 391 7.10 21.45 -6.66
N PHE A 392 7.55 22.71 -6.67
CA PHE A 392 8.49 23.22 -7.68
C PHE A 392 9.96 23.06 -7.27
N GLY A 393 10.24 22.64 -6.02
CA GLY A 393 11.59 22.49 -5.49
C GLY A 393 12.31 23.82 -5.30
N LYS A 394 11.58 24.94 -5.18
CA LYS A 394 12.14 26.27 -5.00
C LYS A 394 11.34 27.09 -3.99
N ASN A 395 12.05 27.71 -3.05
CA ASN A 395 11.50 28.66 -2.09
C ASN A 395 11.64 30.09 -2.60
N TYR A 396 10.55 30.88 -2.56
CA TYR A 396 10.52 32.31 -2.90
C TYR A 396 10.40 33.21 -1.66
N LEU A 397 10.45 32.62 -0.46
CA LEU A 397 10.26 33.28 0.84
C LEU A 397 11.52 33.18 1.74
N GLU A 398 12.71 33.30 1.14
CA GLU A 398 13.98 33.12 1.87
C GLU A 398 14.13 34.09 3.06
N GLY A 399 13.50 35.27 3.01
CA GLY A 399 13.59 36.28 4.08
C GLY A 399 12.93 35.92 5.41
N ILE A 400 12.08 34.87 5.46
CA ILE A 400 11.37 34.42 6.66
C ILE A 400 11.87 33.07 7.17
N SER A 401 13.00 32.58 6.64
CA SER A 401 13.54 31.27 7.02
C SER A 401 13.94 31.20 8.49
N ARG A 402 13.82 29.99 9.08
CA ARG A 402 14.34 29.62 10.38
C ARG A 402 15.40 28.55 10.22
N SER A 403 16.44 28.65 11.02
CA SER A 403 17.50 27.64 11.00
C SER A 403 17.14 26.49 11.94
N LEU A 404 16.99 25.28 11.39
CA LEU A 404 16.71 24.06 12.11
C LEU A 404 17.83 23.03 11.90
N LEU A 405 18.08 22.19 12.92
CA LEU A 405 18.94 21.01 12.79
C LEU A 405 18.28 19.93 11.95
N THR A 406 19.07 19.05 11.36
CA THR A 406 18.58 17.91 10.59
C THR A 406 17.58 17.07 11.37
N SER A 407 17.88 16.75 12.62
CA SER A 407 17.01 16.00 13.53
C SER A 407 15.64 16.67 13.69
N ASN A 408 15.61 18.00 13.81
CA ASN A 408 14.36 18.77 13.94
C ASN A 408 13.51 18.74 12.66
N ILE A 409 14.14 18.64 11.50
CA ILE A 409 13.42 18.47 10.21
C ILE A 409 12.89 17.05 10.12
N ALA A 410 13.70 16.06 10.45
CA ALA A 410 13.36 14.64 10.34
C ALA A 410 12.24 14.20 11.30
N VAL A 411 12.15 14.81 12.49
CA VAL A 411 11.05 14.57 13.43
C VAL A 411 9.70 14.98 12.83
N ASN A 412 9.65 15.97 11.93
CA ASN A 412 8.45 16.26 11.13
C ASN A 412 8.27 15.22 10.03
N ALA A 413 8.27 13.94 10.40
CA ALA A 413 8.10 12.84 9.50
C ALA A 413 6.70 12.87 8.84
N PRO A 414 6.62 12.70 7.52
CA PRO A 414 5.36 12.82 6.80
C PRO A 414 4.47 11.59 6.91
N TRP A 415 4.94 10.55 7.60
CA TRP A 415 4.22 9.29 7.72
C TRP A 415 3.26 9.34 8.90
N THR A 416 1.99 9.07 8.61
CA THR A 416 0.92 9.13 9.61
C THR A 416 0.28 7.76 9.81
N SER A 417 -0.80 7.47 9.13
CA SER A 417 -1.46 6.17 9.10
C SER A 417 -1.49 5.67 7.68
N VAL A 418 -1.28 4.38 7.52
CA VAL A 418 -1.45 3.77 6.21
C VAL A 418 -2.89 3.33 6.08
N ASP A 419 -3.54 3.72 5.00
CA ASP A 419 -4.81 3.19 4.57
C ASP A 419 -4.63 2.26 3.37
N ILE A 420 -5.48 1.26 3.26
CA ILE A 420 -5.49 0.35 2.13
C ILE A 420 -6.74 0.65 1.32
N GLN A 421 -6.59 1.40 0.24
CA GLN A 421 -7.69 1.90 -0.60
C GLN A 421 -7.43 1.62 -2.09
N ASP A 422 -7.47 0.36 -2.48
CA ASP A 422 -7.31 -0.03 -3.87
C ASP A 422 -8.55 0.33 -4.68
N LYS A 423 -8.35 1.07 -5.78
CA LYS A 423 -9.41 1.31 -6.77
C LYS A 423 -9.87 -0.02 -7.37
N GLY A 424 -11.17 -0.27 -7.31
CA GLY A 424 -11.74 -1.54 -7.76
C GLY A 424 -11.58 -2.70 -6.78
N GLY A 425 -10.96 -2.49 -5.61
CA GLY A 425 -10.82 -3.49 -4.56
C GLY A 425 -12.15 -3.93 -3.94
N LYS A 426 -12.12 -5.03 -3.21
CA LYS A 426 -13.26 -5.50 -2.41
C LYS A 426 -13.28 -4.80 -1.07
N PHE A 427 -14.46 -4.59 -0.52
CA PHE A 427 -14.65 -4.00 0.80
C PHE A 427 -14.31 -5.02 1.91
N TYR A 428 -13.51 -4.62 2.90
CA TYR A 428 -13.14 -5.46 4.04
C TYR A 428 -13.51 -4.85 5.40
N GLY A 429 -14.10 -3.67 5.42
CA GLY A 429 -14.47 -2.96 6.64
C GLY A 429 -13.85 -1.56 6.70
N ILE A 430 -13.73 -1.03 7.90
CA ILE A 430 -13.15 0.29 8.18
C ILE A 430 -11.86 0.17 8.99
N ASN A 431 -10.91 1.04 8.73
CA ASN A 431 -9.70 1.20 9.52
C ASN A 431 -10.05 1.81 10.88
N GLN A 432 -9.64 1.17 11.98
CA GLN A 432 -9.98 1.65 13.33
C GLN A 432 -9.19 2.90 13.76
N ILE A 433 -8.15 3.28 13.02
CA ILE A 433 -7.32 4.47 13.30
C ILE A 433 -7.82 5.67 12.51
N SER A 434 -7.98 5.50 11.19
CA SER A 434 -8.35 6.59 10.27
C SER A 434 -9.85 6.71 10.02
N SER A 435 -10.64 5.71 10.44
CA SER A 435 -12.08 5.56 10.10
C SER A 435 -12.37 5.44 8.60
N ASN A 436 -11.34 5.29 7.77
CA ASN A 436 -11.48 5.13 6.33
C ASN A 436 -11.89 3.71 5.93
N ILE A 437 -12.57 3.59 4.79
CA ILE A 437 -12.89 2.29 4.20
C ILE A 437 -11.61 1.57 3.78
N ILE A 438 -11.55 0.27 4.09
CA ILE A 438 -10.52 -0.64 3.61
C ILE A 438 -11.02 -1.34 2.35
N SER A 439 -10.35 -1.08 1.24
CA SER A 439 -10.61 -1.71 -0.06
C SER A 439 -9.34 -2.37 -0.58
N ILE A 440 -9.39 -3.68 -0.85
CA ILE A 440 -8.22 -4.47 -1.26
C ILE A 440 -8.50 -5.22 -2.55
N ASP A 441 -7.61 -5.07 -3.52
CA ASP A 441 -7.54 -5.90 -4.72
C ASP A 441 -6.40 -6.91 -4.60
N ARG A 442 -6.73 -8.13 -4.15
CA ARG A 442 -5.75 -9.21 -3.97
C ARG A 442 -5.02 -9.57 -5.27
N GLY A 443 -5.63 -9.32 -6.42
CA GLY A 443 -5.00 -9.56 -7.73
C GLY A 443 -3.79 -8.68 -8.00
N LYS A 444 -3.64 -7.56 -7.28
CA LYS A 444 -2.48 -6.65 -7.38
C LYS A 444 -1.30 -7.06 -6.50
N LEU A 445 -1.52 -7.95 -5.53
CA LEU A 445 -0.47 -8.44 -4.65
C LEU A 445 0.52 -9.30 -5.43
N ASN A 446 1.79 -9.29 -5.00
CA ASN A 446 2.80 -10.16 -5.60
C ASN A 446 2.49 -11.63 -5.36
N THR A 447 1.97 -11.95 -4.18
CA THR A 447 1.50 -13.28 -3.80
C THR A 447 0.05 -13.16 -3.31
N PRO A 448 -0.96 -13.45 -4.15
CA PRO A 448 -2.37 -13.24 -3.80
C PRO A 448 -2.91 -14.23 -2.77
N SER A 449 -2.11 -15.22 -2.35
CA SER A 449 -2.45 -16.20 -1.31
C SER A 449 -2.79 -15.52 0.01
N GLY A 450 -3.74 -16.06 0.75
CA GLY A 450 -4.21 -15.46 1.99
C GLY A 450 -4.48 -16.43 3.13
N LEU A 451 -4.53 -15.87 4.34
CA LEU A 451 -4.87 -16.59 5.57
C LEU A 451 -5.91 -15.81 6.38
N ILE A 452 -6.86 -16.52 6.98
CA ILE A 452 -7.81 -15.98 7.94
C ILE A 452 -7.63 -16.74 9.25
N LEU A 453 -7.04 -16.07 10.24
CA LEU A 453 -6.61 -16.66 11.49
C LEU A 453 -7.39 -16.09 12.68
N GLY A 454 -7.82 -16.96 13.60
CA GLY A 454 -8.50 -16.49 14.81
C GLY A 454 -9.11 -17.64 15.62
N THR A 455 -9.26 -17.42 16.92
CA THR A 455 -9.89 -18.38 17.83
C THR A 455 -11.36 -18.63 17.47
N SER A 456 -11.94 -19.72 17.99
CA SER A 456 -13.38 -19.98 17.84
C SER A 456 -14.20 -18.79 18.36
N GLY A 457 -15.26 -18.44 17.65
CA GLY A 457 -16.13 -17.31 17.99
C GLY A 457 -15.57 -15.90 17.66
N ALA A 458 -14.34 -15.78 17.15
CA ALA A 458 -13.72 -14.50 16.79
C ALA A 458 -14.36 -13.83 15.55
N GLY A 459 -15.14 -14.56 14.75
CA GLY A 459 -15.79 -14.06 13.54
C GLY A 459 -15.16 -14.53 12.23
N LYS A 460 -14.29 -15.57 12.24
CA LYS A 460 -13.66 -16.15 11.04
C LYS A 460 -14.68 -16.48 9.95
N GLY A 461 -15.69 -17.27 10.28
CA GLY A 461 -16.73 -17.70 9.33
C GLY A 461 -17.41 -16.51 8.66
N MET A 462 -17.73 -15.44 9.43
CA MET A 462 -18.30 -14.21 8.87
C MET A 462 -17.33 -13.49 7.92
N ALA A 463 -16.04 -13.36 8.31
CA ALA A 463 -15.03 -12.71 7.47
C ALA A 463 -14.79 -13.49 6.17
N THR A 464 -14.69 -14.83 6.25
CA THR A 464 -14.52 -15.71 5.09
C THR A 464 -15.72 -15.64 4.16
N LYS A 465 -16.95 -15.77 4.71
CA LYS A 465 -18.18 -15.71 3.94
C LYS A 465 -18.37 -14.35 3.29
N HIS A 466 -18.01 -13.26 3.98
CA HIS A 466 -18.01 -11.92 3.39
C HIS A 466 -17.07 -11.83 2.20
N GLU A 467 -15.85 -12.37 2.28
CA GLU A 467 -14.90 -12.36 1.15
C GLU A 467 -15.41 -13.20 -0.03
N ILE A 468 -15.95 -14.41 0.25
CA ILE A 468 -16.53 -15.29 -0.78
C ILE A 468 -17.66 -14.59 -1.52
N ILE A 469 -18.62 -14.01 -0.79
CA ILE A 469 -19.77 -13.30 -1.35
C ILE A 469 -19.31 -12.07 -2.14
N SER A 470 -18.39 -11.29 -1.56
CA SER A 470 -17.80 -10.13 -2.23
C SER A 470 -17.10 -10.51 -3.53
N THR A 471 -16.41 -11.66 -3.55
CA THR A 471 -15.78 -12.21 -4.75
C THR A 471 -16.82 -12.59 -5.78
N LYS A 472 -17.86 -13.35 -5.39
CA LYS A 472 -18.93 -13.78 -6.28
C LYS A 472 -19.69 -12.62 -6.90
N LEU A 473 -19.97 -11.57 -6.11
CA LEU A 473 -20.75 -10.42 -6.57
C LEU A 473 -19.96 -9.44 -7.42
N LYS A 474 -18.64 -9.33 -7.22
CA LYS A 474 -17.79 -8.39 -7.94
C LYS A 474 -17.13 -8.97 -9.17
N GLU A 475 -16.73 -10.25 -9.11
CA GLU A 475 -16.09 -10.98 -10.20
C GLU A 475 -17.10 -11.98 -10.82
N ALA A 476 -18.35 -11.53 -11.05
CA ALA A 476 -19.45 -12.39 -11.51
C ALA A 476 -19.33 -12.84 -12.97
N ASP A 477 -18.33 -12.36 -13.70
CA ASP A 477 -18.06 -12.77 -15.07
C ASP A 477 -17.69 -14.25 -15.14
N CYS A 478 -18.00 -14.89 -16.28
CA CYS A 478 -17.74 -16.31 -16.55
C CYS A 478 -16.28 -16.75 -16.43
N ASP A 479 -15.37 -15.80 -16.15
CA ASP A 479 -13.93 -16.00 -16.07
C ASP A 479 -13.40 -16.24 -14.65
N THR A 480 -14.30 -16.33 -13.64
CA THR A 480 -13.91 -16.58 -12.25
C THR A 480 -14.64 -17.79 -11.69
N GLU A 481 -13.88 -18.67 -11.05
CA GLU A 481 -14.38 -19.87 -10.36
C GLU A 481 -14.06 -19.82 -8.89
N ILE A 482 -15.00 -20.25 -8.05
CA ILE A 482 -14.85 -20.32 -6.59
C ILE A 482 -14.97 -21.78 -6.16
N ILE A 483 -13.98 -22.28 -5.43
CA ILE A 483 -13.94 -23.61 -4.88
C ILE A 483 -13.78 -23.52 -3.36
N ILE A 484 -14.62 -24.23 -2.62
CA ILE A 484 -14.57 -24.26 -1.15
C ILE A 484 -14.39 -25.72 -0.69
N VAL A 485 -13.41 -25.97 0.16
CA VAL A 485 -13.26 -27.22 0.89
C VAL A 485 -13.83 -27.00 2.29
N ASP A 486 -14.92 -27.69 2.60
CA ASP A 486 -15.78 -27.47 3.75
C ASP A 486 -15.92 -28.74 4.63
N PRO A 487 -14.97 -28.97 5.56
CA PRO A 487 -15.01 -30.16 6.41
C PRO A 487 -16.14 -30.19 7.43
N GLU A 488 -16.74 -29.03 7.74
CA GLU A 488 -17.76 -28.88 8.78
C GLU A 488 -19.15 -28.51 8.25
N ASN A 489 -19.32 -28.42 6.94
CA ASN A 489 -20.57 -28.04 6.26
C ASN A 489 -21.14 -26.69 6.69
N GLU A 490 -20.28 -25.67 6.68
CA GLU A 490 -20.66 -24.31 7.06
C GLU A 490 -21.06 -23.41 5.87
N TYR A 491 -20.75 -23.83 4.62
CA TYR A 491 -20.89 -22.98 3.42
C TYR A 491 -22.03 -23.39 2.49
N SER A 492 -22.76 -24.47 2.78
CA SER A 492 -23.85 -24.98 1.93
C SER A 492 -24.96 -23.96 1.71
N ILE A 493 -25.30 -23.11 2.71
CA ILE A 493 -26.30 -22.03 2.60
C ILE A 493 -25.87 -21.01 1.55
N ILE A 494 -24.60 -20.61 1.54
CA ILE A 494 -24.05 -19.69 0.52
C ILE A 494 -24.09 -20.35 -0.85
N GLY A 495 -23.71 -21.63 -0.95
CA GLY A 495 -23.81 -22.39 -2.19
C GLY A 495 -25.22 -22.34 -2.77
N GLN A 496 -26.23 -22.64 -1.98
CA GLN A 496 -27.64 -22.58 -2.42
C GLN A 496 -28.04 -21.15 -2.82
N ALA A 497 -27.66 -20.13 -2.03
CA ALA A 497 -28.02 -18.75 -2.32
C ALA A 497 -27.42 -18.21 -3.63
N PHE A 498 -26.24 -18.68 -4.04
CA PHE A 498 -25.50 -18.21 -5.22
C PHE A 498 -25.45 -19.23 -6.37
N GLY A 499 -26.32 -20.26 -6.35
CA GLY A 499 -26.40 -21.26 -7.41
C GLY A 499 -25.18 -22.14 -7.52
N GLY A 500 -24.46 -22.32 -6.39
CA GLY A 500 -23.32 -23.22 -6.30
C GLY A 500 -23.74 -24.68 -6.17
N GLU A 501 -22.81 -25.59 -6.47
CA GLU A 501 -23.00 -27.04 -6.37
C GLU A 501 -22.25 -27.55 -5.12
N SER A 502 -22.97 -28.23 -4.22
CA SER A 502 -22.39 -28.90 -3.07
C SER A 502 -22.17 -30.39 -3.37
N ILE A 503 -20.93 -30.81 -3.20
CA ILE A 503 -20.47 -32.17 -3.47
C ILE A 503 -20.29 -32.85 -2.11
N ASP A 504 -21.31 -33.61 -1.68
CA ASP A 504 -21.27 -34.35 -0.43
C ASP A 504 -20.56 -35.69 -0.64
N ILE A 505 -19.40 -35.87 -0.02
CA ILE A 505 -18.66 -37.13 -0.01
C ILE A 505 -18.95 -37.84 1.31
N ALA A 506 -19.64 -38.96 1.21
CA ALA A 506 -20.08 -39.74 2.35
C ALA A 506 -20.18 -41.22 1.96
N PRO A 507 -20.10 -42.20 2.92
CA PRO A 507 -20.21 -43.61 2.62
C PRO A 507 -21.54 -44.01 1.96
N ASP A 508 -22.59 -43.27 2.22
CA ASP A 508 -23.95 -43.46 1.68
C ASP A 508 -24.28 -42.48 0.53
N SER A 509 -23.30 -41.75 0.02
CA SER A 509 -23.48 -40.79 -1.07
C SER A 509 -23.62 -41.46 -2.42
N THR A 510 -24.42 -40.86 -3.28
CA THR A 510 -24.47 -41.20 -4.72
C THR A 510 -23.52 -40.35 -5.55
N THR A 511 -22.68 -39.55 -4.89
CA THR A 511 -21.75 -38.62 -5.50
C THR A 511 -20.33 -39.18 -5.37
N PHE A 512 -19.67 -39.39 -6.49
CA PHE A 512 -18.36 -40.06 -6.55
C PHE A 512 -17.31 -39.20 -7.22
N LEU A 513 -16.09 -39.29 -6.70
CA LEU A 513 -14.86 -38.73 -7.25
C LEU A 513 -13.89 -39.87 -7.59
N ASN A 514 -13.53 -39.96 -8.85
CA ASN A 514 -12.59 -40.97 -9.31
C ASN A 514 -11.15 -40.58 -8.96
N VAL A 515 -10.49 -41.41 -8.22
CA VAL A 515 -9.09 -41.20 -7.83
C VAL A 515 -8.13 -41.26 -9.02
N LEU A 516 -8.57 -41.88 -10.12
CA LEU A 516 -7.81 -42.04 -11.35
C LEU A 516 -8.11 -40.98 -12.44
N ASP A 517 -8.92 -39.97 -12.18
CA ASP A 517 -9.14 -38.92 -13.18
C ASP A 517 -7.82 -38.22 -13.51
N LEU A 518 -7.49 -38.18 -14.81
CA LEU A 518 -6.33 -37.43 -15.31
C LEU A 518 -6.72 -36.00 -15.65
N SER A 519 -5.78 -35.09 -15.46
CA SER A 519 -5.81 -33.81 -16.14
C SER A 519 -5.31 -34.04 -17.59
N ASP A 520 -6.14 -33.80 -18.58
CA ASP A 520 -5.78 -33.88 -20.00
C ASP A 520 -4.68 -32.89 -20.42
N GLU A 521 -4.11 -32.15 -19.46
CA GLU A 521 -3.51 -30.87 -19.76
C GLU A 521 -2.20 -30.51 -19.03
N ASN A 522 -1.52 -31.47 -18.36
CA ASN A 522 -0.19 -31.22 -17.81
C ASN A 522 0.87 -31.11 -18.92
N MET A 523 1.27 -29.87 -19.25
CA MET A 523 2.21 -29.61 -20.36
C MET A 523 3.69 -29.86 -20.00
N ASP A 524 4.06 -29.89 -18.73
CA ASP A 524 5.47 -29.97 -18.30
C ASP A 524 5.88 -31.37 -17.84
N GLU A 525 4.92 -32.25 -17.47
CA GLU A 525 5.19 -33.59 -16.96
C GLU A 525 4.18 -34.60 -17.55
N ASP A 526 4.60 -35.89 -17.67
CA ASP A 526 3.71 -36.97 -18.09
C ASP A 526 2.57 -37.14 -17.06
N PRO A 527 1.28 -36.94 -17.44
CA PRO A 527 0.15 -37.01 -16.50
C PRO A 527 0.05 -38.34 -15.79
N VAL A 528 0.37 -39.43 -16.47
CA VAL A 528 0.32 -40.78 -15.90
C VAL A 528 1.41 -40.95 -14.84
N LYS A 529 2.58 -40.36 -15.02
CA LYS A 529 3.65 -40.39 -14.02
C LYS A 529 3.23 -39.62 -12.76
N VAL A 530 2.68 -38.41 -12.92
CA VAL A 530 2.20 -37.61 -11.78
C VAL A 530 1.11 -38.36 -11.03
N LYS A 531 0.18 -38.98 -11.74
CA LYS A 531 -0.88 -39.80 -11.14
C LYS A 531 -0.33 -41.04 -10.44
N SER A 532 0.71 -41.67 -10.95
CA SER A 532 1.41 -42.80 -10.29
C SER A 532 2.02 -42.37 -8.94
N GLU A 533 2.67 -41.20 -8.91
CA GLU A 533 3.22 -40.62 -7.67
C GLU A 533 2.12 -40.28 -6.66
N PHE A 534 0.99 -39.76 -7.12
CA PHE A 534 -0.19 -39.50 -6.30
C PHE A 534 -0.73 -40.82 -5.70
N LEU A 535 -0.98 -41.85 -6.54
CA LEU A 535 -1.50 -43.15 -6.10
C LEU A 535 -0.57 -43.85 -5.11
N LEU A 536 0.76 -43.75 -5.26
CA LEU A 536 1.71 -44.26 -4.30
C LEU A 536 1.49 -43.67 -2.89
N SER A 537 1.27 -42.37 -2.83
CA SER A 537 1.02 -41.69 -1.56
C SER A 537 -0.37 -41.98 -1.01
N TRP A 538 -1.39 -42.00 -1.89
CA TRP A 538 -2.78 -42.24 -1.55
C TRP A 538 -3.03 -43.64 -1.05
N ILE A 539 -2.53 -44.69 -1.74
CA ILE A 539 -2.63 -46.10 -1.31
C ILE A 539 -1.87 -46.33 0.01
N GLY A 540 -0.67 -45.74 0.15
CA GLY A 540 0.08 -45.80 1.39
C GLY A 540 -0.69 -45.25 2.59
N LYS A 541 -1.42 -44.16 2.39
CA LYS A 541 -2.29 -43.55 3.40
C LYS A 541 -3.56 -44.36 3.65
N LEU A 542 -4.16 -44.89 2.58
CA LEU A 542 -5.36 -45.71 2.63
C LEU A 542 -5.15 -46.98 3.48
N LEU A 543 -3.97 -47.62 3.35
CA LEU A 543 -3.59 -48.83 4.07
C LEU A 543 -2.82 -48.56 5.37
N ASP A 544 -2.65 -47.28 5.74
CA ASP A 544 -1.92 -46.80 6.91
C ASP A 544 -0.54 -47.45 7.08
N ARG A 545 0.19 -47.66 5.96
CA ARG A 545 1.53 -48.24 5.98
C ARG A 545 2.45 -47.67 4.87
N LYS A 546 3.75 -47.74 5.10
CA LYS A 546 4.73 -47.39 4.08
C LYS A 546 4.85 -48.50 3.05
N MET A 547 4.69 -48.15 1.77
CA MET A 547 4.95 -49.04 0.64
C MET A 547 6.44 -49.37 0.56
N ASP A 548 6.78 -50.64 0.38
CA ASP A 548 8.14 -51.06 0.11
C ASP A 548 8.59 -50.78 -1.35
N GLY A 549 9.85 -51.11 -1.68
CA GLY A 549 10.39 -50.84 -3.01
C GLY A 549 9.73 -51.64 -4.13
N ARG A 550 9.23 -52.87 -3.85
CA ARG A 550 8.57 -53.73 -4.80
C ARG A 550 7.15 -53.25 -5.07
N GLU A 551 6.42 -52.93 -4.01
CA GLU A 551 5.08 -52.34 -4.08
C GLU A 551 5.06 -51.01 -4.87
N LYS A 552 6.04 -50.16 -4.62
CA LYS A 552 6.20 -48.90 -5.39
C LYS A 552 6.39 -49.15 -6.87
N SER A 553 7.26 -50.09 -7.23
CA SER A 553 7.49 -50.44 -8.63
C SER A 553 6.26 -51.08 -9.26
N LEU A 554 5.50 -51.85 -8.48
CA LEU A 554 4.28 -52.51 -8.89
C LEU A 554 3.18 -51.47 -9.16
N ILE A 555 2.94 -50.55 -8.23
CA ILE A 555 1.93 -49.49 -8.37
C ILE A 555 2.23 -48.61 -9.60
N ASP A 556 3.48 -48.22 -9.81
CA ASP A 556 3.87 -47.43 -11.00
C ASP A 556 3.62 -48.18 -12.31
N ARG A 557 4.02 -49.46 -12.37
CA ARG A 557 3.80 -50.31 -13.54
C ARG A 557 2.31 -50.51 -13.83
N VAL A 558 1.54 -50.90 -12.79
CA VAL A 558 0.09 -51.13 -12.91
C VAL A 558 -0.63 -49.85 -13.37
N THR A 559 -0.29 -48.73 -12.79
CA THR A 559 -0.89 -47.43 -13.20
C THR A 559 -0.67 -47.16 -14.67
N ARG A 560 0.55 -47.32 -15.15
CA ARG A 560 0.84 -47.14 -16.62
C ARG A 560 0.13 -48.16 -17.52
N LEU A 561 0.03 -49.39 -17.05
CA LEU A 561 -0.70 -50.44 -17.83
C LEU A 561 -2.19 -50.15 -17.86
N THR A 562 -2.77 -49.69 -16.76
CA THR A 562 -4.19 -49.34 -16.66
C THR A 562 -4.56 -48.26 -17.67
N TYR A 563 -3.82 -47.15 -17.72
CA TYR A 563 -4.06 -46.08 -18.72
C TYR A 563 -3.72 -46.46 -20.15
N LYS A 564 -2.93 -47.52 -20.36
CA LYS A 564 -2.69 -48.04 -21.69
C LYS A 564 -3.87 -48.88 -22.23
N HIS A 565 -4.64 -49.51 -21.33
CA HIS A 565 -5.73 -50.38 -21.67
C HIS A 565 -7.12 -49.73 -21.57
N PHE A 566 -7.25 -48.70 -20.74
CA PHE A 566 -8.53 -48.02 -20.48
C PHE A 566 -8.36 -46.52 -20.65
N ASP A 567 -9.26 -45.89 -21.38
CA ASP A 567 -9.22 -44.42 -21.62
C ASP A 567 -9.57 -43.63 -20.34
N THR A 568 -10.58 -44.08 -19.58
CA THR A 568 -11.05 -43.45 -18.34
C THR A 568 -11.19 -44.52 -17.25
N PRO A 569 -10.06 -45.05 -16.71
CA PRO A 569 -10.12 -46.10 -15.71
C PRO A 569 -10.65 -45.62 -14.37
N SER A 570 -11.25 -46.52 -13.63
CA SER A 570 -11.57 -46.34 -12.21
C SER A 570 -10.65 -47.26 -11.35
N LEU A 571 -10.80 -47.16 -10.05
CA LEU A 571 -10.03 -48.02 -9.14
C LEU A 571 -10.32 -49.53 -9.36
N VAL A 572 -11.53 -49.84 -9.85
CA VAL A 572 -11.92 -51.25 -10.20
C VAL A 572 -11.02 -51.78 -11.31
N GLU A 573 -10.86 -51.06 -12.41
CA GLU A 573 -9.99 -51.47 -13.53
C GLU A 573 -8.53 -51.51 -13.10
N TRP A 574 -8.10 -50.57 -12.21
CA TRP A 574 -6.73 -50.57 -11.70
C TRP A 574 -6.42 -51.83 -10.86
N VAL A 575 -7.32 -52.20 -9.93
CA VAL A 575 -7.17 -53.42 -9.12
C VAL A 575 -7.29 -54.68 -9.99
N PHE A 576 -8.15 -54.66 -11.02
CA PHE A 576 -8.20 -55.77 -11.98
C PHE A 576 -6.85 -55.98 -12.68
N VAL A 577 -6.20 -54.90 -13.14
CA VAL A 577 -4.85 -54.98 -13.75
C VAL A 577 -3.80 -55.43 -12.71
N LEU A 578 -3.92 -54.98 -11.47
CA LEU A 578 -3.04 -55.38 -10.36
C LEU A 578 -3.11 -56.91 -10.10
N ALA A 579 -4.32 -57.44 -10.01
CA ALA A 579 -4.55 -58.88 -9.76
C ALA A 579 -3.99 -59.80 -10.86
N GLN A 580 -3.80 -59.28 -12.07
CA GLN A 580 -3.21 -60.00 -13.19
C GLN A 580 -1.67 -60.08 -13.16
N GLN A 581 -1.02 -59.34 -12.27
CA GLN A 581 0.43 -59.37 -12.17
C GLN A 581 0.90 -60.69 -11.56
N PRO A 582 2.04 -61.23 -11.96
CA PRO A 582 2.51 -62.56 -11.49
C PRO A 582 3.05 -62.55 -10.07
N GLU A 583 3.44 -61.44 -9.52
CA GLU A 583 4.06 -61.30 -8.22
C GLU A 583 3.09 -61.57 -7.08
N GLN A 584 3.56 -62.16 -5.97
CA GLN A 584 2.75 -62.42 -4.78
C GLN A 584 2.32 -61.09 -4.11
N GLU A 585 3.21 -60.13 -4.09
CA GLU A 585 2.95 -58.79 -3.55
C GLU A 585 1.76 -58.10 -4.28
N ALA A 586 1.54 -58.41 -5.55
CA ALA A 586 0.39 -57.90 -6.31
C ALA A 586 -0.93 -58.51 -5.82
N LYS A 587 -0.94 -59.80 -5.51
CA LYS A 587 -2.13 -60.48 -4.99
C LYS A 587 -2.46 -60.04 -3.57
N ASP A 588 -1.42 -59.84 -2.77
CA ASP A 588 -1.57 -59.38 -1.38
C ASP A 588 -2.11 -57.94 -1.36
N LEU A 589 -1.56 -57.05 -2.20
CA LEU A 589 -2.04 -55.70 -2.34
C LEU A 589 -3.47 -55.61 -2.93
N ALA A 590 -3.82 -56.53 -3.87
CA ALA A 590 -5.17 -56.57 -4.41
C ALA A 590 -6.19 -56.98 -3.34
N LEU A 591 -5.82 -57.89 -2.45
CA LEU A 591 -6.63 -58.31 -1.30
C LEU A 591 -6.78 -57.18 -0.28
N ASP A 592 -5.70 -56.46 0.02
CA ASP A 592 -5.73 -55.25 0.89
C ASP A 592 -6.68 -54.16 0.36
N MET A 593 -6.80 -54.07 -0.97
CA MET A 593 -7.67 -53.08 -1.64
C MET A 593 -9.13 -53.50 -1.79
N GLU A 594 -9.50 -54.77 -1.53
CA GLU A 594 -10.85 -55.31 -1.75
C GLU A 594 -11.92 -54.53 -1.00
N LEU A 595 -11.64 -54.15 0.27
CA LEU A 595 -12.54 -53.34 1.09
C LEU A 595 -12.96 -52.00 0.42
N TYR A 596 -12.05 -51.41 -0.35
CA TYR A 596 -12.21 -50.08 -0.96
C TYR A 596 -12.68 -50.15 -2.41
N VAL A 597 -12.77 -51.33 -3.01
CA VAL A 597 -13.19 -51.52 -4.41
C VAL A 597 -14.54 -52.22 -4.53
N GLU A 598 -14.72 -53.31 -3.78
CA GLU A 598 -15.93 -54.15 -3.76
C GLU A 598 -16.63 -54.18 -2.40
N GLY A 599 -15.98 -53.66 -1.35
CA GLY A 599 -16.45 -53.66 0.02
C GLY A 599 -17.28 -52.44 0.39
N SER A 600 -17.51 -52.26 1.70
CA SER A 600 -18.35 -51.18 2.26
C SER A 600 -17.77 -49.76 2.19
N LEU A 601 -16.52 -49.62 1.75
CA LEU A 601 -15.82 -48.34 1.63
C LEU A 601 -15.47 -47.99 0.17
N ASP A 602 -16.32 -48.34 -0.77
CA ASP A 602 -16.13 -48.27 -2.20
C ASP A 602 -16.29 -46.83 -2.81
N ILE A 603 -16.39 -45.79 -1.95
CA ILE A 603 -16.64 -44.39 -2.36
C ILE A 603 -15.65 -43.83 -3.37
N PHE A 604 -14.44 -44.39 -3.47
CA PHE A 604 -13.40 -43.97 -4.42
C PHE A 604 -13.22 -44.93 -5.61
N SER A 605 -14.04 -45.97 -5.71
CA SER A 605 -13.93 -46.98 -6.75
C SER A 605 -14.71 -46.61 -8.03
N HIS A 606 -15.64 -45.67 -7.92
CA HIS A 606 -16.53 -45.29 -8.99
C HIS A 606 -15.95 -44.18 -9.86
N ARG A 607 -16.45 -44.08 -11.09
CA ARG A 607 -16.15 -42.95 -11.99
C ARG A 607 -16.81 -41.69 -11.49
N THR A 608 -16.14 -40.54 -11.69
CA THR A 608 -16.71 -39.23 -11.33
C THR A 608 -18.04 -39.01 -12.05
N ASN A 609 -19.08 -38.77 -11.27
CA ASN A 609 -20.45 -38.53 -11.77
C ASN A 609 -20.95 -37.10 -11.48
N ILE A 610 -20.05 -36.22 -11.07
CA ILE A 610 -20.38 -34.85 -10.70
C ILE A 610 -20.31 -33.96 -11.95
N LYS A 611 -21.25 -33.03 -12.03
CA LYS A 611 -21.15 -31.92 -13.01
C LYS A 611 -20.09 -30.94 -12.50
N THR A 612 -18.87 -31.09 -12.99
CA THR A 612 -17.77 -30.22 -12.60
C THR A 612 -17.76 -28.87 -13.34
N ASP A 613 -18.82 -28.50 -14.04
CA ASP A 613 -18.87 -27.27 -14.84
C ASP A 613 -19.39 -26.04 -14.05
N SER A 614 -19.79 -26.22 -12.79
CA SER A 614 -20.23 -25.13 -11.94
C SER A 614 -19.06 -24.17 -11.63
N HIS A 615 -19.33 -22.87 -11.70
CA HIS A 615 -18.38 -21.83 -11.32
C HIS A 615 -18.28 -21.61 -9.81
N PHE A 616 -19.09 -22.31 -9.01
CA PHE A 616 -19.09 -22.24 -7.58
C PHE A 616 -19.27 -23.64 -6.99
N LEU A 617 -18.18 -24.24 -6.50
CA LEU A 617 -18.13 -25.63 -6.02
C LEU A 617 -17.82 -25.68 -4.53
N ILE A 618 -18.53 -26.54 -3.79
CA ILE A 618 -18.30 -26.80 -2.36
C ILE A 618 -18.08 -28.28 -2.17
N TYR A 619 -16.91 -28.69 -1.69
CA TYR A 619 -16.61 -30.06 -1.31
C TYR A 619 -16.86 -30.26 0.18
N ASN A 620 -17.89 -31.04 0.53
CA ASN A 620 -18.29 -31.31 1.89
C ASN A 620 -17.88 -32.76 2.28
N VAL A 621 -17.08 -32.89 3.34
CA VAL A 621 -16.59 -34.17 3.85
C VAL A 621 -17.01 -34.44 5.31
N LYS A 622 -17.96 -33.71 5.84
CA LYS A 622 -18.43 -33.78 7.25
C LYS A 622 -18.86 -35.16 7.69
N LYS A 623 -19.50 -35.91 6.80
CA LYS A 623 -20.07 -37.23 7.12
C LYS A 623 -19.03 -38.38 7.11
N LEU A 624 -17.79 -38.09 6.73
CA LEU A 624 -16.69 -39.07 6.77
C LEU A 624 -16.08 -39.16 8.17
N GLY A 625 -15.69 -40.36 8.57
CA GLY A 625 -14.83 -40.57 9.74
C GLY A 625 -13.44 -39.95 9.52
N ASP A 626 -12.73 -39.64 10.60
CA ASP A 626 -11.46 -38.89 10.53
C ASP A 626 -10.41 -39.49 9.62
N GLU A 627 -10.30 -40.82 9.55
CA GLU A 627 -9.36 -41.51 8.65
C GLU A 627 -9.73 -41.34 7.17
N LEU A 628 -11.01 -41.61 6.83
CA LEU A 628 -11.50 -41.46 5.46
C LEU A 628 -11.55 -39.97 5.02
N LYS A 629 -11.75 -39.05 5.96
CA LYS A 629 -11.72 -37.63 5.70
C LYS A 629 -10.36 -37.19 5.13
N GLN A 630 -9.25 -37.64 5.68
CA GLN A 630 -7.90 -37.34 5.19
C GLN A 630 -7.67 -37.90 3.77
N ILE A 631 -8.14 -39.12 3.52
CA ILE A 631 -8.01 -39.81 2.23
C ILE A 631 -8.87 -39.07 1.15
N ALA A 632 -10.09 -38.69 1.51
CA ALA A 632 -10.98 -37.92 0.63
C ALA A 632 -10.38 -36.53 0.27
N LEU A 633 -9.79 -35.86 1.23
CA LEU A 633 -9.13 -34.57 1.02
C LEU A 633 -7.97 -34.67 0.02
N MET A 634 -7.20 -35.77 0.03
CA MET A 634 -6.16 -35.99 -0.99
C MET A 634 -6.75 -36.07 -2.40
N VAL A 635 -7.89 -36.76 -2.59
CA VAL A 635 -8.57 -36.85 -3.88
C VAL A 635 -9.14 -35.48 -4.30
N ILE A 636 -9.75 -34.75 -3.36
CA ILE A 636 -10.26 -33.39 -3.61
C ILE A 636 -9.15 -32.45 -4.06
N PHE A 637 -7.96 -32.53 -3.42
CA PHE A 637 -6.82 -31.68 -3.79
C PHE A 637 -6.28 -31.99 -5.18
N ASP A 638 -6.22 -33.26 -5.54
CA ASP A 638 -5.83 -33.65 -6.89
C ASP A 638 -6.84 -33.10 -7.92
N GLN A 639 -8.13 -33.19 -7.66
CA GLN A 639 -9.19 -32.63 -8.50
C GLN A 639 -9.10 -31.10 -8.58
N ILE A 640 -8.87 -30.41 -7.45
CA ILE A 640 -8.70 -28.93 -7.43
C ILE A 640 -7.48 -28.53 -8.26
N TRP A 641 -6.36 -29.24 -8.13
CA TRP A 641 -5.17 -28.94 -8.91
C TRP A 641 -5.42 -29.10 -10.42
N ASN A 642 -6.04 -30.19 -10.82
CA ASN A 642 -6.44 -30.42 -12.21
C ASN A 642 -7.32 -29.29 -12.73
N ARG A 643 -8.24 -28.79 -11.89
CA ARG A 643 -9.12 -27.69 -12.22
C ARG A 643 -8.38 -26.35 -12.36
N VAL A 644 -7.45 -26.06 -11.47
CA VAL A 644 -6.60 -24.87 -11.53
C VAL A 644 -5.77 -24.84 -12.82
N VAL A 645 -5.19 -25.97 -13.20
CA VAL A 645 -4.42 -26.08 -14.46
C VAL A 645 -5.31 -25.87 -15.69
N LYS A 646 -6.51 -26.45 -15.69
CA LYS A 646 -7.51 -26.25 -16.75
C LYS A 646 -7.92 -24.77 -16.85
N ASN A 647 -8.23 -24.14 -15.74
CA ASN A 647 -8.67 -22.74 -15.69
C ASN A 647 -7.58 -21.77 -16.14
N GLN A 648 -6.32 -22.02 -15.80
CA GLN A 648 -5.18 -21.24 -16.28
C GLN A 648 -5.15 -21.18 -17.82
N LYS A 649 -5.34 -22.30 -18.50
CA LYS A 649 -5.35 -22.35 -19.97
C LYS A 649 -6.52 -21.61 -20.58
N LEU A 650 -7.67 -21.63 -19.90
CA LEU A 650 -8.86 -20.90 -20.28
C LEU A 650 -8.80 -19.40 -19.93
N GLY A 651 -7.69 -18.95 -19.28
CA GLY A 651 -7.57 -17.56 -18.81
C GLY A 651 -8.44 -17.22 -17.60
N LYS A 652 -9.00 -18.24 -16.91
CA LYS A 652 -9.90 -18.07 -15.77
C LYS A 652 -9.13 -17.94 -14.47
N LYS A 653 -9.64 -17.11 -13.55
CA LYS A 653 -9.17 -17.05 -12.16
C LYS A 653 -9.85 -18.11 -11.31
N THR A 654 -9.11 -18.71 -10.38
CA THR A 654 -9.66 -19.71 -9.43
C THR A 654 -9.43 -19.27 -8.00
N TRP A 655 -10.50 -18.91 -7.28
CA TRP A 655 -10.49 -18.65 -5.85
C TRP A 655 -10.72 -19.94 -5.11
N ILE A 656 -9.86 -20.26 -4.12
CA ILE A 656 -9.92 -21.51 -3.39
C ILE A 656 -9.91 -21.21 -1.89
N TYR A 657 -10.90 -21.70 -1.18
CA TYR A 657 -11.03 -21.52 0.27
C TYR A 657 -10.91 -22.89 0.96
N PHE A 658 -9.94 -23.00 1.85
CA PHE A 658 -9.69 -24.20 2.65
C PHE A 658 -10.09 -23.93 4.09
N ASP A 659 -11.25 -24.40 4.51
CA ASP A 659 -11.66 -24.29 5.90
C ASP A 659 -11.01 -25.38 6.77
N GLU A 660 -10.82 -25.06 8.05
CA GLU A 660 -10.12 -25.90 9.03
C GLU A 660 -8.76 -26.42 8.50
N MET A 661 -7.97 -25.52 7.89
CA MET A 661 -6.72 -25.83 7.20
C MET A 661 -5.73 -26.63 8.07
N GLN A 662 -5.76 -26.50 9.40
CA GLN A 662 -4.89 -27.25 10.30
C GLN A 662 -5.10 -28.76 10.20
N LEU A 663 -6.32 -29.23 9.87
CA LEU A 663 -6.59 -30.67 9.68
C LEU A 663 -5.78 -31.25 8.51
N LEU A 664 -5.45 -30.40 7.55
CA LEU A 664 -4.78 -30.75 6.31
C LEU A 664 -3.26 -30.79 6.46
N LEU A 665 -2.71 -30.09 7.47
CA LEU A 665 -1.27 -30.04 7.75
C LEU A 665 -0.80 -31.19 8.65
N LEU A 666 -1.72 -31.97 9.21
CA LEU A 666 -1.38 -33.17 10.02
C LEU A 666 -0.77 -34.27 9.16
N ASP A 667 -1.06 -34.29 7.87
CA ASP A 667 -0.48 -35.23 6.91
C ASP A 667 0.63 -34.59 6.09
N LYS A 668 1.76 -35.30 5.96
CA LYS A 668 2.93 -34.77 5.23
C LYS A 668 2.65 -34.53 3.75
N TYR A 669 1.87 -35.39 3.10
CA TYR A 669 1.55 -35.20 1.67
C TYR A 669 0.67 -33.97 1.46
N ALA A 670 -0.35 -33.81 2.31
CA ALA A 670 -1.21 -32.62 2.28
C ALA A 670 -0.41 -31.34 2.56
N SER A 671 0.46 -31.36 3.56
CA SER A 671 1.34 -30.23 3.89
C SER A 671 2.25 -29.84 2.71
N ASP A 672 2.89 -30.84 2.06
CA ASP A 672 3.72 -30.62 0.87
C ASP A 672 2.90 -30.10 -0.32
N PHE A 673 1.66 -30.59 -0.49
CA PHE A 673 0.72 -30.13 -1.52
C PHE A 673 0.38 -28.64 -1.31
N PHE A 674 -0.01 -28.25 -0.10
CA PHE A 674 -0.31 -26.86 0.24
C PHE A 674 0.86 -25.94 -0.01
N PHE A 675 2.05 -26.34 0.41
CA PHE A 675 3.24 -25.55 0.16
C PHE A 675 3.51 -25.38 -1.36
N LYS A 676 3.34 -26.43 -2.15
CA LYS A 676 3.46 -26.37 -3.62
C LYS A 676 2.39 -25.43 -4.20
N LEU A 677 1.14 -25.53 -3.75
CA LEU A 677 0.06 -24.67 -4.17
C LEU A 677 0.39 -23.21 -3.86
N TRP A 678 0.70 -22.86 -2.59
CA TRP A 678 1.05 -21.48 -2.19
C TRP A 678 2.24 -20.90 -2.94
N SER A 679 3.25 -21.69 -3.25
CA SER A 679 4.44 -21.21 -3.96
C SER A 679 4.24 -21.03 -5.47
N ARG A 680 3.25 -21.71 -6.08
CA ARG A 680 3.05 -21.72 -7.54
C ARG A 680 1.80 -20.97 -8.03
N VAL A 681 0.87 -20.64 -7.15
CA VAL A 681 -0.46 -20.13 -7.51
C VAL A 681 -0.44 -18.91 -8.43
N ARG A 682 0.52 -18.00 -8.26
CA ARG A 682 0.64 -16.83 -9.13
C ARG A 682 0.75 -17.22 -10.62
N LYS A 683 1.54 -18.25 -10.92
CA LYS A 683 1.72 -18.74 -12.30
C LYS A 683 0.42 -19.31 -12.89
N TYR A 684 -0.46 -19.83 -12.04
CA TYR A 684 -1.69 -20.53 -12.43
C TYR A 684 -2.96 -19.70 -12.27
N GLY A 685 -2.85 -18.42 -11.91
CA GLY A 685 -4.03 -17.56 -11.72
C GLY A 685 -4.96 -18.00 -10.60
N ALA A 686 -4.45 -18.79 -9.64
CA ALA A 686 -5.22 -19.25 -8.49
C ALA A 686 -4.95 -18.38 -7.25
N ILE A 687 -5.97 -18.21 -6.41
CA ILE A 687 -5.95 -17.37 -5.20
C ILE A 687 -6.44 -18.21 -4.02
N PRO A 688 -5.55 -18.98 -3.37
CA PRO A 688 -5.92 -19.78 -2.21
C PRO A 688 -6.03 -18.94 -0.95
N THR A 689 -6.95 -19.31 -0.08
CA THR A 689 -7.17 -18.76 1.25
C THR A 689 -7.32 -19.91 2.25
N GLY A 690 -6.42 -19.98 3.22
CA GLY A 690 -6.50 -20.92 4.32
C GLY A 690 -7.20 -20.30 5.52
N ILE A 691 -8.14 -21.01 6.11
CA ILE A 691 -8.87 -20.59 7.30
C ILE A 691 -8.54 -21.57 8.44
N THR A 692 -8.12 -21.06 9.58
CA THR A 692 -7.83 -21.91 10.75
C THR A 692 -8.11 -21.21 12.07
N GLN A 693 -8.51 -22.01 13.05
CA GLN A 693 -8.64 -21.57 14.43
C GLN A 693 -7.45 -21.99 15.30
N ASN A 694 -6.63 -22.91 14.80
CA ASN A 694 -5.45 -23.41 15.51
C ASN A 694 -4.18 -22.98 14.75
N VAL A 695 -3.62 -21.87 15.17
CA VAL A 695 -2.41 -21.31 14.57
C VAL A 695 -1.17 -22.10 15.02
N GLU A 696 -1.18 -22.68 16.22
CA GLU A 696 -0.09 -23.48 16.75
C GLU A 696 0.29 -24.64 15.81
N THR A 697 -0.71 -25.35 15.27
CA THR A 697 -0.46 -26.43 14.30
C THR A 697 0.26 -25.94 13.05
N LEU A 698 -0.10 -24.76 12.53
CA LEU A 698 0.60 -24.14 11.40
C LEU A 698 2.05 -23.77 11.76
N LEU A 699 2.25 -23.27 12.98
CA LEU A 699 3.56 -22.80 13.43
C LEU A 699 4.52 -23.97 13.75
N LEU A 700 3.99 -25.12 14.13
CA LEU A 700 4.79 -26.33 14.39
C LEU A 700 5.26 -27.01 13.10
N ASP A 701 4.49 -26.90 12.02
CA ASP A 701 4.88 -27.47 10.72
C ASP A 701 5.79 -26.52 9.92
N ALA A 702 6.88 -27.06 9.35
CA ALA A 702 7.83 -26.26 8.57
C ALA A 702 7.19 -25.64 7.30
N ASN A 703 6.30 -26.37 6.63
CA ASN A 703 5.56 -25.86 5.48
C ASN A 703 4.51 -24.83 5.91
N GLY A 704 3.85 -25.05 7.06
CA GLY A 704 2.93 -24.10 7.65
C GLY A 704 3.57 -22.73 7.91
N ARG A 705 4.77 -22.69 8.48
CA ARG A 705 5.55 -21.44 8.64
C ARG A 705 5.85 -20.76 7.30
N ARG A 706 6.21 -21.54 6.27
CA ARG A 706 6.48 -21.02 4.91
C ARG A 706 5.20 -20.50 4.26
N ILE A 707 4.07 -21.14 4.49
CA ILE A 707 2.76 -20.67 4.00
C ILE A 707 2.41 -19.32 4.62
N ILE A 708 2.61 -19.15 5.94
CA ILE A 708 2.42 -17.85 6.61
C ILE A 708 3.35 -16.77 5.99
N ALA A 709 4.63 -17.09 5.86
CA ALA A 709 5.62 -16.15 5.31
C ALA A 709 5.33 -15.75 3.85
N ASN A 710 4.77 -16.67 3.05
CA ASN A 710 4.44 -16.44 1.65
C ASN A 710 3.03 -15.86 1.42
N SER A 711 2.25 -15.59 2.47
CA SER A 711 0.92 -15.00 2.35
C SER A 711 1.00 -13.49 2.51
N GLU A 712 0.74 -12.76 1.42
CA GLU A 712 0.69 -11.29 1.46
C GLU A 712 -0.67 -10.76 1.95
N PHE A 713 -1.72 -11.58 1.91
CA PHE A 713 -3.02 -11.21 2.46
C PHE A 713 -3.29 -11.99 3.76
N MET A 714 -3.65 -11.28 4.84
CA MET A 714 -4.04 -11.93 6.09
C MET A 714 -5.13 -11.15 6.81
N ILE A 715 -6.09 -11.87 7.37
CA ILE A 715 -7.03 -11.38 8.36
C ILE A 715 -6.71 -12.05 9.69
N LEU A 716 -6.25 -11.27 10.65
CA LEU A 716 -5.90 -11.72 11.99
C LEU A 716 -6.98 -11.21 12.96
N LEU A 717 -7.84 -12.11 13.40
CA LEU A 717 -8.85 -11.84 14.42
C LEU A 717 -8.28 -12.14 15.82
N LYS A 718 -9.13 -12.20 16.86
CA LYS A 718 -8.71 -12.56 18.22
C LYS A 718 -7.83 -13.82 18.22
N GLN A 719 -6.68 -13.76 18.89
CA GLN A 719 -5.72 -14.86 19.02
C GLN A 719 -5.59 -15.32 20.47
N ALA A 720 -5.28 -16.61 20.68
CA ALA A 720 -4.80 -17.12 21.97
C ALA A 720 -3.44 -16.45 22.31
N LYS A 721 -3.08 -16.42 23.59
CA LYS A 721 -1.86 -15.71 24.02
C LYS A 721 -0.59 -16.28 23.39
N SER A 722 -0.44 -17.60 23.39
CA SER A 722 0.72 -18.30 22.79
C SER A 722 0.86 -17.99 21.30
N ASP A 723 -0.23 -18.18 20.56
CA ASP A 723 -0.28 -18.00 19.11
C ASP A 723 -0.02 -16.55 18.72
N ARG A 724 -0.55 -15.59 19.51
CA ARG A 724 -0.36 -14.17 19.30
C ARG A 724 1.11 -13.76 19.43
N GLU A 725 1.80 -14.18 20.49
CA GLU A 725 3.21 -13.87 20.72
C GLU A 725 4.09 -14.36 19.57
N GLU A 726 3.84 -15.55 19.06
CA GLU A 726 4.60 -16.13 17.95
C GLU A 726 4.27 -15.47 16.60
N LEU A 727 2.99 -15.17 16.33
CA LEU A 727 2.56 -14.43 15.14
C LEU A 727 3.13 -13.01 15.12
N VAL A 728 3.11 -12.31 16.25
CA VAL A 728 3.68 -10.97 16.40
C VAL A 728 5.16 -10.98 16.05
N HIS A 729 5.90 -11.96 16.57
CA HIS A 729 7.32 -12.12 16.26
C HIS A 729 7.56 -12.46 14.78
N MET A 730 6.81 -13.41 14.23
CA MET A 730 6.98 -13.87 12.84
C MET A 730 6.63 -12.79 11.81
N LEU A 731 5.58 -12.02 12.08
CA LEU A 731 5.10 -10.97 11.16
C LEU A 731 5.73 -9.61 11.45
N GLY A 732 6.60 -9.49 12.45
CA GLY A 732 7.23 -8.23 12.84
C GLY A 732 6.23 -7.18 13.32
N LEU A 733 5.14 -7.59 14.00
CA LEU A 733 4.11 -6.67 14.46
C LEU A 733 4.58 -5.92 15.71
N SER A 734 4.22 -4.64 15.80
CA SER A 734 4.49 -3.84 16.99
C SER A 734 3.56 -4.19 18.16
N LYS A 735 3.95 -3.78 19.37
CA LYS A 735 3.10 -3.89 20.57
C LYS A 735 1.80 -3.08 20.44
N GLU A 736 1.84 -2.01 19.68
CA GLU A 736 0.67 -1.17 19.37
C GLU A 736 -0.35 -1.92 18.53
N LEU A 737 0.10 -2.66 17.51
CA LEU A 737 -0.76 -3.51 16.70
C LEU A 737 -1.23 -4.75 17.45
N GLU A 738 -0.38 -5.33 18.30
CA GLU A 738 -0.75 -6.50 19.12
C GLU A 738 -2.02 -6.26 19.95
N LYS A 739 -2.26 -5.04 20.42
CA LYS A 739 -3.46 -4.69 21.22
C LYS A 739 -4.76 -5.02 20.51
N TYR A 740 -4.79 -4.93 19.18
CA TYR A 740 -5.95 -5.25 18.35
C TYR A 740 -6.20 -6.77 18.20
N LEU A 741 -5.29 -7.63 18.71
CA LEU A 741 -5.43 -9.08 18.71
C LEU A 741 -5.77 -9.65 20.09
N VAL A 742 -5.62 -8.87 21.17
CA VAL A 742 -5.78 -9.34 22.55
C VAL A 742 -7.24 -9.63 22.86
N ASN A 743 -8.10 -8.66 22.67
CA ASN A 743 -9.55 -8.78 22.94
C ASN A 743 -10.37 -7.85 22.04
N PRO A 744 -10.26 -8.01 20.71
CA PRO A 744 -11.05 -7.21 19.79
C PRO A 744 -12.53 -7.54 19.90
N GLU A 745 -13.40 -6.64 19.44
CA GLU A 745 -14.79 -6.95 19.17
C GLU A 745 -14.89 -8.05 18.09
N LYS A 746 -16.02 -8.78 18.06
CA LYS A 746 -16.28 -9.78 17.02
C LYS A 746 -16.27 -9.11 15.63
N GLY A 747 -15.48 -9.64 14.70
CA GLY A 747 -15.29 -9.08 13.37
C GLY A 747 -14.29 -7.91 13.31
N ALA A 748 -13.49 -7.72 14.37
CA ALA A 748 -12.40 -6.76 14.40
C ALA A 748 -11.05 -7.46 14.62
N GLY A 749 -9.95 -6.81 14.22
CA GLY A 749 -8.60 -7.35 14.32
C GLY A 749 -7.61 -6.57 13.46
N LEU A 750 -6.66 -7.28 12.86
CA LEU A 750 -5.69 -6.73 11.91
C LEU A 750 -5.92 -7.31 10.51
N ILE A 751 -5.78 -6.47 9.50
CA ILE A 751 -5.74 -6.90 8.10
C ILE A 751 -4.41 -6.50 7.47
N LYS A 752 -3.78 -7.46 6.79
CA LYS A 752 -2.50 -7.30 6.09
C LYS A 752 -2.74 -7.41 4.58
N ALA A 753 -2.19 -6.49 3.81
CA ALA A 753 -2.12 -6.56 2.36
C ALA A 753 -0.72 -6.09 1.90
N GLY A 754 0.06 -7.00 1.34
CA GLY A 754 1.48 -6.77 1.07
C GLY A 754 2.28 -6.54 2.36
N SER A 755 3.02 -5.45 2.42
CA SER A 755 3.75 -5.01 3.62
C SER A 755 2.88 -4.23 4.61
N THR A 756 1.70 -3.78 4.20
CA THR A 756 0.83 -2.93 5.00
C THR A 756 -0.04 -3.74 5.95
N VAL A 757 -0.05 -3.38 7.23
CA VAL A 757 -0.93 -3.94 8.26
C VAL A 757 -1.71 -2.83 8.94
N VAL A 758 -3.03 -2.94 8.96
CA VAL A 758 -3.91 -1.96 9.59
C VAL A 758 -4.94 -2.62 10.50
N PRO A 759 -5.33 -1.98 11.61
CA PRO A 759 -6.44 -2.47 12.42
C PRO A 759 -7.77 -2.22 11.69
N PHE A 760 -8.59 -3.26 11.61
CA PHE A 760 -9.86 -3.19 10.91
C PHE A 760 -11.03 -3.60 11.79
N LYS A 761 -12.22 -3.18 11.37
CA LYS A 761 -13.50 -3.60 11.94
C LYS A 761 -14.50 -3.73 10.80
N ASN A 762 -15.16 -4.89 10.73
CA ASN A 762 -16.25 -5.14 9.79
C ASN A 762 -17.45 -5.67 10.56
N LYS A 763 -18.52 -4.86 10.63
CA LYS A 763 -19.79 -5.22 11.25
C LYS A 763 -20.87 -5.32 10.18
N ILE A 764 -21.40 -6.51 9.99
CA ILE A 764 -22.53 -6.75 9.10
C ILE A 764 -23.82 -6.56 9.90
N PRO A 765 -24.74 -5.68 9.47
CA PRO A 765 -25.97 -5.43 10.20
C PRO A 765 -26.85 -6.69 10.28
N GLN A 766 -27.37 -7.01 11.47
CA GLN A 766 -28.12 -8.26 11.75
C GLN A 766 -29.46 -8.38 11.01
N HIS A 767 -30.01 -7.27 10.50
CA HIS A 767 -31.29 -7.20 9.81
C HIS A 767 -31.19 -7.36 8.29
N THR A 768 -30.03 -7.77 7.77
CA THR A 768 -29.75 -7.92 6.33
C THR A 768 -29.85 -9.38 5.90
N LYS A 769 -30.24 -9.62 4.65
CA LYS A 769 -30.19 -10.95 4.03
C LYS A 769 -28.78 -11.50 4.00
N LEU A 770 -27.78 -10.62 3.84
CA LEU A 770 -26.37 -10.97 3.94
C LEU A 770 -26.03 -11.60 5.30
N PHE A 771 -26.51 -11.01 6.40
CA PHE A 771 -26.29 -11.55 7.73
C PHE A 771 -26.93 -12.95 7.88
N ASP A 772 -28.12 -13.16 7.32
CA ASP A 772 -28.83 -14.43 7.43
C ASP A 772 -28.07 -15.57 6.73
N ILE A 773 -27.52 -15.34 5.55
CA ILE A 773 -26.72 -16.36 4.84
C ILE A 773 -25.28 -16.54 5.37
N MET A 774 -24.75 -15.52 6.07
CA MET A 774 -23.40 -15.58 6.66
C MET A 774 -23.41 -16.13 8.09
N SER A 775 -24.52 -16.01 8.83
CA SER A 775 -24.60 -16.44 10.22
C SER A 775 -24.49 -17.96 10.35
N THR A 776 -23.68 -18.42 11.30
CA THR A 776 -23.57 -19.83 11.71
C THR A 776 -24.34 -20.10 13.00
N ASP A 777 -25.29 -19.24 13.38
CA ASP A 777 -26.07 -19.39 14.61
C ASP A 777 -27.00 -20.63 14.50
N PRO A 778 -26.85 -21.63 15.40
CA PRO A 778 -27.62 -22.88 15.34
C PRO A 778 -29.12 -22.67 15.49
N GLU A 779 -29.57 -21.60 16.13
CA GLU A 779 -31.01 -21.28 16.27
C GLU A 779 -31.62 -20.83 14.94
N LYS A 780 -30.86 -20.15 14.09
CA LYS A 780 -31.28 -19.72 12.75
C LYS A 780 -31.11 -20.79 11.66
N MET A 781 -30.28 -21.83 11.90
CA MET A 781 -30.13 -22.96 10.96
C MET A 781 -31.31 -23.96 11.07
N ARG A 782 -32.19 -23.83 12.05
CA ARG A 782 -33.33 -24.73 12.29
C ARG A 782 -34.66 -24.27 11.68
N THR A 783 -34.69 -23.07 11.13
CA THR A 783 -35.86 -22.51 10.39
C THR A 783 -35.58 -22.52 8.88
#